data_77c9cfb2363ca21ba4735ea951037f5b
#
_entry.id   77c9cfb2363ca21ba4735ea951037f5b
#
_cell.length_a   1.000
_cell.length_b   1.000
_cell.length_c   1.000
_cell.angle_alpha   90.00
_cell.angle_beta   90.00
_cell.angle_gamma   90.00
#
_symmetry.space_group_name_H-M   'P 1'
#
loop_
_entity.id
_entity.type
_entity.pdbx_description
1 polymer ?
#
loop_
_entity_poly.entity_id
_entity_poly.type
_entity_poly.pdbx_seq_one_letter_code
_entity_poly.pdbx_strand_id
1 'polypeptide(L)'
;MLNPSLAPLHDPLRLEIDYGTPRREAAEVVTLSIDGLAVTVPKGTSLMRAAALAGVNVPRLCATDSLEAFGSCRVCLVEIEGRKGYPASCTTPAENGMTVRTQSPKLKDLRRGVMELYMSDHPADCLHDGAHGACELKQMADLADVREVRYNAGAQAGANVGAAIGANHCEAAKDESNPYFTFDPAKCIVCSRCVRACEETQGTFALTIAGRGFDSRVSAGQDQSFMNSECVSCGACVEACPTDALQEKSVILLGRPDRSEITTCAYCGVGCGFKAEMKGSEVIRMVPWKDGKANEGHSCVKGRFAWGYATHKDRITQPMIRAKITDPWREVTWNEAIDHAASEFKRLQKTYGRDSVGGITSSRCTNEETYLVQKLVRAAFGNNNVDTCARVCHSPTGYGLGQTFGTSAGTQTFKSVEKADVIMVIGANPTDAHPVFASRMKRRLRGDGVNAGAKLIVVDPRRIDLVDSPHVKADYHLALKPGTNVALITAMAHVIVTEGLLSSDYIAERCDTKSFHDWREFVAKPDNSPEAFETVTGVPADQVRGAARLYATGGNAAIYYGLGVTEHAQGSTMVIGIANLAMATGNVGREGVGVNPLRGQNNVQGSCDMGSFPHELPGYRHISDTTVRSQFEAAWGVTLEAEPGLRIPNMFDAAADGSFKGLYCHGEDIVQSDPDTQHVAHALSQMECVVVQDIFLNETAKYAHVFLPGSSFLERDGTFTNAERRISRVRKVMEPLAGLADWEVTVKLSNALGYPMHYTHPEEIMQEVAALTPTFAGVSYEKIDRLGSVQWPCNEDTEEAGTSVLHVDHFVRGKGRFINTQYVASDEKVTRKFPLLLTTGRILSQYNVGAQTRRTPNNLWHSEDRLEIHPHDAEDRGVHEGDWVGIESRAGQTVLRATVTERVQPGVVYTTFHFPESGANVITTDSSDWATNCPEYKVTAVQVMPVAQPSTWQKDYAAFNRRQLDLLDQAQHPAEVMAK
;
A
#
# COMPACT_ATOMS: atom_id res chain seq x y z
N MET A 1 -15.96 5.40 -37.48
CA MET A 1 -15.66 3.96 -37.49
C MET A 1 -14.22 3.82 -37.91
N LEU A 2 -13.34 3.45 -37.00
CA LEU A 2 -11.93 3.18 -37.29
C LEU A 2 -11.85 1.95 -38.18
N ASN A 3 -11.00 2.01 -39.19
CA ASN A 3 -10.75 0.88 -40.10
C ASN A 3 -10.25 -0.33 -39.28
N PRO A 4 -10.90 -1.49 -39.31
CA PRO A 4 -10.53 -2.66 -38.50
C PRO A 4 -9.09 -3.15 -38.74
N SER A 5 -8.48 -2.84 -39.89
CA SER A 5 -7.09 -3.15 -40.20
C SER A 5 -6.07 -2.21 -39.53
N LEU A 6 -6.53 -1.15 -38.88
CA LEU A 6 -5.75 -0.14 -38.17
C LEU A 6 -6.04 -0.15 -36.66
N ALA A 7 -6.81 -1.12 -36.16
CA ALA A 7 -7.05 -1.25 -34.74
C ALA A 7 -5.69 -1.29 -34.02
N PRO A 8 -5.42 -0.44 -33.02
CA PRO A 8 -4.26 -0.61 -32.17
C PRO A 8 -4.27 -2.02 -31.62
N LEU A 9 -3.11 -2.50 -31.15
CA LEU A 9 -2.97 -3.75 -30.44
C LEU A 9 -3.91 -3.75 -29.21
N HIS A 10 -5.20 -3.87 -29.47
CA HIS A 10 -6.23 -4.01 -28.49
C HIS A 10 -6.27 -5.49 -28.08
N ASP A 11 -5.71 -5.79 -26.94
CA ASP A 11 -6.22 -6.89 -26.15
C ASP A 11 -7.63 -6.45 -25.72
N PRO A 12 -8.73 -7.14 -26.12
CA PRO A 12 -10.07 -6.77 -25.71
C PRO A 12 -10.29 -6.82 -24.18
N LEU A 13 -9.36 -7.44 -23.46
CA LEU A 13 -9.31 -7.46 -21.99
C LEU A 13 -8.56 -6.26 -21.41
N ARG A 14 -7.75 -5.56 -22.21
CA ARG A 14 -7.09 -4.31 -21.81
C ARG A 14 -8.00 -3.15 -22.16
N LEU A 15 -8.63 -2.57 -21.14
CA LEU A 15 -9.42 -1.34 -21.24
C LEU A 15 -8.58 -0.10 -21.58
N GLU A 16 -7.30 -0.27 -21.93
CA GLU A 16 -6.30 0.78 -22.08
C GLU A 16 -5.54 0.66 -23.41
N ILE A 17 -5.22 1.81 -24.01
CA ILE A 17 -4.42 1.90 -25.24
C ILE A 17 -2.96 2.12 -24.86
N ASP A 18 -2.04 1.33 -25.44
CA ASP A 18 -0.61 1.59 -25.38
C ASP A 18 -0.20 2.46 -26.58
N TYR A 19 0.13 3.71 -26.33
CA TYR A 19 0.59 4.68 -27.35
C TYR A 19 2.06 4.51 -27.76
N GLY A 20 2.76 3.52 -27.25
CA GLY A 20 4.12 3.15 -27.63
C GLY A 20 5.25 3.94 -27.02
N THR A 21 5.02 5.13 -26.50
CA THR A 21 5.98 5.93 -25.72
C THR A 21 5.27 6.79 -24.69
N PRO A 22 5.93 7.20 -23.59
CA PRO A 22 5.33 8.04 -22.56
C PRO A 22 4.75 9.35 -23.10
N ARG A 23 3.70 9.85 -22.44
CA ARG A 23 3.13 11.16 -22.71
C ARG A 23 4.14 12.26 -22.35
N ARG A 24 4.25 13.27 -23.22
CA ARG A 24 4.99 14.49 -22.95
C ARG A 24 4.01 15.62 -22.65
N GLU A 25 4.35 16.45 -21.66
CA GLU A 25 3.62 17.66 -21.34
C GLU A 25 4.51 18.85 -21.70
N ALA A 26 4.07 19.67 -22.64
CA ALA A 26 4.74 20.91 -23.03
C ALA A 26 3.68 21.93 -23.46
N ALA A 27 3.88 23.20 -23.11
CA ALA A 27 3.02 24.29 -23.56
C ALA A 27 3.16 24.54 -25.07
N GLU A 28 4.33 24.32 -25.66
CA GLU A 28 4.61 24.42 -27.08
C GLU A 28 4.11 23.16 -27.81
N VAL A 29 3.37 23.34 -28.88
CA VAL A 29 2.87 22.26 -29.73
C VAL A 29 3.51 22.29 -31.11
N VAL A 30 3.58 21.11 -31.74
CA VAL A 30 4.07 20.95 -33.12
C VAL A 30 3.01 20.24 -33.96
N THR A 31 2.90 20.66 -35.23
CA THR A 31 1.97 20.06 -36.20
C THR A 31 2.75 19.40 -37.32
N LEU A 32 2.43 18.17 -37.65
CA LEU A 32 3.08 17.37 -38.68
C LEU A 32 2.03 16.55 -39.44
N SER A 33 2.46 15.97 -40.57
CA SER A 33 1.62 15.06 -41.38
C SER A 33 2.15 13.62 -41.25
N ILE A 34 1.29 12.68 -40.92
CA ILE A 34 1.59 11.25 -40.84
C ILE A 34 0.66 10.50 -41.78
N ASP A 35 1.20 9.87 -42.80
CA ASP A 35 0.45 9.18 -43.89
C ASP A 35 -0.67 10.06 -44.48
N GLY A 36 -0.41 11.37 -44.58
CA GLY A 36 -1.36 12.36 -45.08
C GLY A 36 -2.36 12.92 -44.02
N LEU A 37 -2.34 12.41 -42.82
CA LEU A 37 -3.18 12.88 -41.68
C LEU A 37 -2.44 13.97 -40.90
N ALA A 38 -3.03 15.15 -40.72
CA ALA A 38 -2.47 16.19 -39.87
C ALA A 38 -2.67 15.86 -38.40
N VAL A 39 -1.62 15.96 -37.61
CA VAL A 39 -1.67 15.75 -36.16
C VAL A 39 -0.90 16.83 -35.43
N THR A 40 -1.47 17.37 -34.36
CA THR A 40 -0.85 18.34 -33.46
C THR A 40 -0.60 17.71 -32.10
N VAL A 41 0.66 17.78 -31.65
CA VAL A 41 1.09 17.14 -30.40
C VAL A 41 2.01 18.10 -29.61
N PRO A 42 2.13 17.90 -28.29
CA PRO A 42 3.12 18.61 -27.47
C PRO A 42 4.53 18.40 -27.99
N LYS A 43 5.36 19.43 -27.97
CA LYS A 43 6.77 19.34 -28.32
C LYS A 43 7.50 18.26 -27.53
N GLY A 44 8.37 17.49 -28.16
CA GLY A 44 9.07 16.36 -27.57
C GLY A 44 8.29 15.04 -27.64
N THR A 45 7.04 15.04 -28.13
CA THR A 45 6.30 13.80 -28.41
C THR A 45 7.01 13.01 -29.52
N SER A 46 7.15 11.68 -29.35
CA SER A 46 7.74 10.82 -30.36
C SER A 46 6.84 10.68 -31.60
N LEU A 47 7.43 10.40 -32.77
CA LEU A 47 6.65 10.10 -33.97
C LEU A 47 5.75 8.88 -33.80
N MET A 48 6.15 7.90 -32.97
CA MET A 48 5.32 6.73 -32.65
C MET A 48 4.04 7.13 -31.93
N ARG A 49 4.14 7.94 -30.87
CA ARG A 49 2.95 8.42 -30.13
C ARG A 49 2.10 9.36 -30.98
N ALA A 50 2.72 10.23 -31.77
CA ALA A 50 2.00 11.10 -32.71
C ALA A 50 1.21 10.27 -33.74
N ALA A 51 1.79 9.19 -34.25
CA ALA A 51 1.11 8.26 -35.17
C ALA A 51 -0.08 7.57 -34.49
N ALA A 52 0.09 7.06 -33.27
CA ALA A 52 -0.97 6.43 -32.51
C ALA A 52 -2.14 7.40 -32.21
N LEU A 53 -1.85 8.66 -31.90
CA LEU A 53 -2.85 9.72 -31.73
C LEU A 53 -3.58 10.07 -33.04
N ALA A 54 -2.93 9.92 -34.18
CA ALA A 54 -3.54 10.06 -35.51
C ALA A 54 -4.30 8.77 -35.96
N GLY A 55 -4.39 7.74 -35.12
CA GLY A 55 -5.00 6.46 -35.45
C GLY A 55 -4.15 5.54 -36.34
N VAL A 56 -2.85 5.84 -36.47
CA VAL A 56 -1.89 5.06 -37.25
C VAL A 56 -1.06 4.17 -36.34
N ASN A 57 -1.16 2.86 -36.52
CA ASN A 57 -0.39 1.90 -35.72
C ASN A 57 1.00 1.64 -36.37
N VAL A 58 2.06 1.92 -35.62
CA VAL A 58 3.44 1.59 -36.03
C VAL A 58 3.89 0.37 -35.20
N PRO A 59 4.30 -0.75 -35.87
CA PRO A 59 4.70 -1.96 -35.15
C PRO A 59 5.94 -1.73 -34.27
N ARG A 60 5.98 -2.39 -33.10
CA ARG A 60 7.03 -2.21 -32.09
C ARG A 60 7.20 -3.46 -31.21
N LEU A 61 8.38 -3.60 -30.60
CA LEU A 61 8.65 -4.63 -29.57
C LEU A 61 9.30 -4.04 -28.31
N CYS A 62 10.33 -3.19 -28.44
CA CYS A 62 11.07 -2.65 -27.29
C CYS A 62 10.43 -1.41 -26.66
N ALA A 63 9.42 -0.81 -27.28
CA ALA A 63 8.76 0.41 -26.80
C ALA A 63 7.38 0.11 -26.23
N THR A 64 7.02 0.81 -25.16
CA THR A 64 5.70 0.89 -24.53
C THR A 64 5.55 2.27 -23.93
N ASP A 65 4.33 2.73 -23.70
CA ASP A 65 4.10 4.08 -23.16
C ASP A 65 4.28 4.18 -21.64
N SER A 66 4.56 3.07 -20.96
CA SER A 66 4.95 3.02 -19.55
C SER A 66 6.46 3.14 -19.29
N LEU A 67 7.30 3.09 -20.36
CA LEU A 67 8.76 3.11 -20.25
C LEU A 67 9.35 4.07 -21.28
N GLU A 68 10.46 4.72 -20.93
CA GLU A 68 11.20 5.59 -21.87
C GLU A 68 11.67 4.79 -23.09
N ALA A 69 11.64 5.43 -24.26
CA ALA A 69 11.94 4.74 -25.51
C ALA A 69 13.45 4.44 -25.63
N PHE A 70 13.79 3.20 -25.95
CA PHE A 70 15.17 2.74 -26.08
C PHE A 70 15.64 2.57 -27.56
N GLY A 71 14.71 2.24 -28.46
CA GLY A 71 14.99 2.15 -29.91
C GLY A 71 15.81 0.93 -30.36
N SER A 72 15.92 -0.14 -29.53
CA SER A 72 16.75 -1.31 -29.81
C SER A 72 16.20 -2.23 -30.88
N CYS A 73 14.89 -2.49 -30.92
CA CYS A 73 14.29 -3.54 -31.75
C CYS A 73 14.25 -3.22 -33.27
N ARG A 74 14.29 -1.97 -33.65
CA ARG A 74 14.23 -1.50 -35.04
C ARG A 74 13.00 -1.93 -35.85
N VAL A 75 11.92 -2.34 -35.20
CA VAL A 75 10.67 -2.69 -35.88
C VAL A 75 9.87 -1.44 -36.25
N CYS A 76 10.02 -0.35 -35.48
CA CYS A 76 9.22 0.87 -35.64
C CYS A 76 9.79 1.90 -36.65
N LEU A 77 10.46 1.45 -37.70
CA LEU A 77 11.03 2.31 -38.71
C LEU A 77 9.99 3.14 -39.46
N VAL A 78 10.31 4.41 -39.78
CA VAL A 78 9.48 5.31 -40.59
C VAL A 78 10.32 6.02 -41.64
N GLU A 79 9.69 6.58 -42.70
CA GLU A 79 10.28 7.51 -43.65
C GLU A 79 9.91 8.94 -43.30
N ILE A 80 10.87 9.85 -43.34
CA ILE A 80 10.64 11.28 -43.16
C ILE A 80 11.09 11.98 -44.47
N GLU A 81 10.20 12.76 -45.05
CA GLU A 81 10.49 13.48 -46.29
C GLU A 81 11.70 14.41 -46.13
N GLY A 82 12.62 14.37 -47.06
CA GLY A 82 13.88 15.15 -47.02
C GLY A 82 14.96 14.59 -46.09
N ARG A 83 14.71 13.51 -45.32
CA ARG A 83 15.69 12.88 -44.42
C ARG A 83 16.20 11.54 -44.97
N LYS A 84 17.51 11.36 -44.98
CA LYS A 84 18.14 10.08 -45.42
C LYS A 84 17.94 8.98 -44.36
N GLY A 85 17.65 7.77 -44.81
CA GLY A 85 17.51 6.58 -43.93
C GLY A 85 16.11 6.41 -43.35
N TYR A 86 15.99 5.42 -42.41
CA TYR A 86 14.72 5.01 -41.80
C TYR A 86 14.89 5.10 -40.30
N PRO A 87 14.58 6.27 -39.68
CA PRO A 87 14.70 6.40 -38.23
C PRO A 87 13.66 5.57 -37.48
N ALA A 88 13.97 5.24 -36.23
CA ALA A 88 13.02 4.60 -35.32
C ALA A 88 12.02 5.65 -34.78
N SER A 89 10.73 5.46 -35.02
CA SER A 89 9.69 6.41 -34.62
C SER A 89 9.56 6.58 -33.11
N CYS A 90 9.93 5.57 -32.34
CA CYS A 90 9.85 5.64 -30.86
C CYS A 90 10.87 6.61 -30.25
N THR A 91 12.03 6.84 -30.89
CA THR A 91 13.10 7.73 -30.39
C THR A 91 13.25 9.01 -31.19
N THR A 92 12.47 9.20 -32.26
CA THR A 92 12.50 10.42 -33.05
C THR A 92 11.41 11.38 -32.62
N PRO A 93 11.75 12.59 -32.14
CA PRO A 93 10.74 13.58 -31.75
C PRO A 93 10.01 14.14 -32.98
N ALA A 94 8.74 14.47 -32.80
CA ALA A 94 7.93 15.17 -33.78
C ALA A 94 8.40 16.64 -33.88
N GLU A 95 8.53 17.16 -35.11
CA GLU A 95 8.89 18.54 -35.39
C GLU A 95 7.85 19.18 -36.34
N ASN A 96 7.77 20.50 -36.28
CA ASN A 96 6.77 21.22 -37.05
C ASN A 96 7.02 21.10 -38.57
N GLY A 97 5.97 20.79 -39.33
CA GLY A 97 6.01 20.65 -40.76
C GLY A 97 6.61 19.33 -41.29
N MET A 98 6.96 18.38 -40.43
CA MET A 98 7.39 17.05 -40.85
C MET A 98 6.34 16.36 -41.70
N THR A 99 6.75 15.65 -42.76
CA THR A 99 5.93 14.69 -43.49
C THR A 99 6.48 13.28 -43.27
N VAL A 100 5.71 12.43 -42.58
CA VAL A 100 6.11 11.09 -42.17
C VAL A 100 5.26 10.07 -42.90
N ARG A 101 5.93 9.03 -43.45
CA ARG A 101 5.25 7.84 -44.00
C ARG A 101 5.55 6.64 -43.13
N THR A 102 4.50 5.95 -42.69
CA THR A 102 4.64 4.73 -41.89
C THR A 102 4.46 3.47 -42.75
N GLN A 103 3.94 3.59 -43.95
CA GLN A 103 3.63 2.49 -44.87
C GLN A 103 4.27 2.76 -46.24
N SER A 104 5.36 2.07 -46.53
CA SER A 104 5.95 2.00 -47.90
C SER A 104 6.44 0.57 -48.18
N PRO A 105 6.54 0.16 -49.45
CA PRO A 105 7.08 -1.17 -49.77
C PRO A 105 8.44 -1.44 -49.13
N LYS A 106 9.29 -0.41 -49.07
CA LYS A 106 10.63 -0.53 -48.49
C LYS A 106 10.57 -0.71 -46.97
N LEU A 107 9.69 0.01 -46.27
CA LEU A 107 9.47 -0.15 -44.84
C LEU A 107 8.95 -1.56 -44.51
N LYS A 108 8.03 -2.09 -45.34
CA LYS A 108 7.51 -3.45 -45.15
C LYS A 108 8.62 -4.49 -45.28
N ASP A 109 9.47 -4.35 -46.29
CA ASP A 109 10.64 -5.25 -46.49
C ASP A 109 11.63 -5.18 -45.33
N LEU A 110 11.95 -3.98 -44.86
CA LEU A 110 12.87 -3.79 -43.73
C LEU A 110 12.31 -4.39 -42.45
N ARG A 111 11.04 -4.11 -42.13
CA ARG A 111 10.36 -4.66 -40.93
C ARG A 111 10.27 -6.18 -40.99
N ARG A 112 9.91 -6.75 -42.15
CA ARG A 112 9.88 -8.20 -42.36
C ARG A 112 11.25 -8.81 -42.10
N GLY A 113 12.33 -8.26 -42.69
CA GLY A 113 13.69 -8.74 -42.45
C GLY A 113 14.11 -8.68 -40.98
N VAL A 114 13.76 -7.60 -40.26
CA VAL A 114 14.03 -7.49 -38.82
C VAL A 114 13.24 -8.54 -38.04
N MET A 115 11.97 -8.74 -38.37
CA MET A 115 11.14 -9.73 -37.69
C MET A 115 11.59 -11.15 -37.95
N GLU A 116 12.03 -11.46 -39.19
CA GLU A 116 12.62 -12.77 -39.51
C GLU A 116 13.87 -13.05 -38.66
N LEU A 117 14.71 -12.04 -38.37
CA LEU A 117 15.87 -12.21 -37.47
C LEU A 117 15.44 -12.56 -36.06
N TYR A 118 14.40 -11.89 -35.51
CA TYR A 118 13.84 -12.26 -34.19
C TYR A 118 13.27 -13.67 -34.19
N MET A 119 12.56 -14.04 -35.26
CA MET A 119 11.93 -15.37 -35.33
C MET A 119 12.96 -16.48 -35.55
N SER A 120 14.15 -16.19 -36.11
CA SER A 120 15.22 -17.17 -36.27
C SER A 120 15.84 -17.64 -34.97
N ASP A 121 15.71 -16.81 -33.90
CA ASP A 121 16.22 -17.12 -32.56
C ASP A 121 15.11 -17.58 -31.60
N HIS A 122 13.86 -17.58 -32.05
CA HIS A 122 12.71 -17.89 -31.19
C HIS A 122 12.26 -19.34 -31.37
N PRO A 123 11.81 -20.06 -30.29
CA PRO A 123 11.35 -21.45 -30.39
C PRO A 123 10.23 -21.62 -31.42
N ALA A 124 10.30 -22.66 -32.23
CA ALA A 124 9.39 -22.92 -33.36
C ALA A 124 7.94 -23.19 -32.89
N ASP A 125 7.78 -23.87 -31.77
CA ASP A 125 6.50 -24.20 -31.17
C ASP A 125 5.71 -22.97 -30.70
N CYS A 126 6.38 -21.91 -30.30
CA CYS A 126 5.73 -20.62 -29.95
C CYS A 126 4.94 -19.99 -31.11
N LEU A 127 5.25 -20.32 -32.36
CA LEU A 127 4.51 -19.86 -33.55
C LEU A 127 3.22 -20.64 -33.79
N HIS A 128 3.17 -21.89 -33.34
CA HIS A 128 2.11 -22.83 -33.64
C HIS A 128 1.17 -23.08 -32.44
N ASP A 129 1.60 -22.76 -31.25
CA ASP A 129 0.81 -22.96 -30.05
C ASP A 129 -0.27 -21.86 -29.92
N GLY A 130 -1.52 -22.21 -30.27
CA GLY A 130 -2.70 -21.34 -30.13
C GLY A 130 -3.06 -21.00 -28.67
N ALA A 131 -2.39 -21.59 -27.70
CA ALA A 131 -2.64 -21.41 -26.27
C ALA A 131 -2.15 -20.05 -25.73
N HIS A 132 -1.22 -19.38 -26.41
CA HIS A 132 -0.55 -18.17 -25.93
C HIS A 132 -0.84 -16.89 -26.76
N GLY A 133 -2.07 -16.65 -27.17
CA GLY A 133 -2.48 -15.58 -28.09
C GLY A 133 -2.26 -14.11 -27.66
N ALA A 134 -1.50 -13.78 -26.59
CA ALA A 134 -1.15 -12.42 -26.20
C ALA A 134 0.32 -12.07 -26.50
N CYS A 135 1.09 -12.95 -27.12
CA CYS A 135 2.48 -12.69 -27.47
C CYS A 135 2.59 -11.56 -28.51
N GLU A 136 3.14 -10.40 -28.09
CA GLU A 136 3.34 -9.24 -28.97
C GLU A 136 4.28 -9.58 -30.13
N LEU A 137 5.27 -10.46 -29.93
CA LEU A 137 6.18 -10.89 -30.97
C LEU A 137 5.43 -11.56 -32.13
N LYS A 138 4.51 -12.48 -31.84
CA LYS A 138 3.68 -13.14 -32.86
C LYS A 138 2.81 -12.12 -33.60
N GLN A 139 2.16 -11.22 -32.88
CA GLN A 139 1.34 -10.16 -33.48
C GLN A 139 2.18 -9.27 -34.42
N MET A 140 3.41 -8.94 -34.02
CA MET A 140 4.32 -8.15 -34.87
C MET A 140 4.83 -8.94 -36.07
N ALA A 141 5.05 -10.24 -35.96
CA ALA A 141 5.39 -11.09 -37.07
C ALA A 141 4.26 -11.16 -38.11
N ASP A 142 3.01 -11.27 -37.66
CA ASP A 142 1.83 -11.24 -38.51
C ASP A 142 1.66 -9.87 -39.22
N LEU A 143 1.85 -8.76 -38.50
CA LEU A 143 1.80 -7.40 -39.06
C LEU A 143 2.92 -7.13 -40.08
N ALA A 144 4.09 -7.74 -39.92
CA ALA A 144 5.22 -7.65 -40.82
C ALA A 144 5.15 -8.66 -41.98
N ASP A 145 4.06 -9.45 -42.06
CA ASP A 145 3.82 -10.50 -43.07
C ASP A 145 4.96 -11.52 -43.15
N VAL A 146 5.44 -11.97 -41.97
CA VAL A 146 6.44 -13.04 -41.88
C VAL A 146 5.73 -14.38 -42.08
N ARG A 147 5.96 -15.04 -43.19
CA ARG A 147 5.39 -16.37 -43.49
C ARG A 147 6.43 -17.48 -43.41
N GLU A 148 7.68 -17.15 -43.63
CA GLU A 148 8.83 -18.03 -43.56
C GLU A 148 10.04 -17.24 -43.06
N VAL A 149 11.01 -17.92 -42.47
CA VAL A 149 12.25 -17.34 -41.95
C VAL A 149 13.40 -17.71 -42.87
N ARG A 150 13.99 -16.71 -43.58
CA ARG A 150 15.08 -16.88 -44.51
C ARG A 150 16.44 -17.09 -43.84
N TYR A 151 16.57 -16.60 -42.59
CA TYR A 151 17.84 -16.60 -41.85
C TYR A 151 17.98 -17.88 -41.04
N ASN A 152 18.37 -18.97 -41.71
CA ASN A 152 18.68 -20.24 -41.06
C ASN A 152 20.17 -20.34 -40.79
N ALA A 153 20.61 -19.89 -39.61
CA ALA A 153 21.98 -20.14 -39.20
C ALA A 153 22.17 -21.63 -38.92
N GLY A 154 22.96 -22.32 -39.72
CA GLY A 154 23.40 -23.68 -39.50
C GLY A 154 22.54 -24.80 -40.09
N ALA A 155 21.69 -24.53 -41.06
CA ALA A 155 21.09 -25.57 -41.87
C ALA A 155 22.20 -26.35 -42.56
N GLN A 156 22.63 -27.48 -41.98
CA GLN A 156 23.34 -28.48 -42.74
C GLN A 156 22.48 -28.86 -43.94
N ALA A 157 23.03 -28.83 -45.11
CA ALA A 157 22.34 -29.16 -46.35
C ALA A 157 21.61 -30.52 -46.19
N GLY A 158 20.26 -30.49 -46.09
CA GLY A 158 19.45 -31.70 -45.99
C GLY A 158 18.49 -31.77 -44.79
N ALA A 159 18.51 -30.80 -43.85
CA ALA A 159 17.52 -30.75 -42.77
C ALA A 159 16.21 -30.10 -43.26
N ASN A 160 15.07 -30.66 -42.88
CA ASN A 160 13.73 -30.11 -43.16
C ASN A 160 13.61 -28.66 -42.72
N VAL A 161 13.08 -27.79 -43.56
CA VAL A 161 12.96 -26.33 -43.41
C VAL A 161 12.28 -25.89 -42.10
N GLY A 162 11.64 -26.79 -41.37
CA GLY A 162 11.03 -26.52 -40.08
C GLY A 162 11.93 -26.67 -38.83
N ALA A 163 13.17 -27.12 -38.98
CA ALA A 163 14.02 -27.50 -37.83
C ALA A 163 15.08 -26.46 -37.43
N ALA A 164 15.07 -25.24 -38.00
CA ALA A 164 16.13 -24.29 -37.79
C ALA A 164 15.69 -22.94 -37.18
N ILE A 165 14.44 -22.80 -36.77
CA ILE A 165 13.97 -21.71 -35.92
C ILE A 165 14.54 -21.96 -34.54
N GLY A 166 15.15 -20.95 -33.92
CA GLY A 166 15.75 -21.05 -32.59
C GLY A 166 17.19 -21.58 -32.55
N ALA A 167 17.92 -21.57 -33.68
CA ALA A 167 19.31 -22.06 -33.74
C ALA A 167 20.30 -21.28 -32.83
N ASN A 168 19.94 -20.08 -32.40
CA ASN A 168 20.77 -19.21 -31.56
C ASN A 168 20.14 -18.88 -30.21
N HIS A 169 19.10 -19.57 -29.81
CA HIS A 169 18.44 -19.27 -28.51
C HIS A 169 19.33 -19.65 -27.33
N CYS A 170 19.12 -18.97 -26.21
CA CYS A 170 19.85 -19.21 -24.99
C CYS A 170 19.45 -20.57 -24.39
N GLU A 171 20.43 -21.46 -24.18
CA GLU A 171 20.22 -22.76 -23.52
C GLU A 171 20.12 -22.67 -21.99
N ALA A 172 20.08 -21.47 -21.40
CA ALA A 172 19.97 -21.30 -19.96
C ALA A 172 18.69 -21.97 -19.43
N ALA A 173 18.81 -22.60 -18.28
CA ALA A 173 17.69 -23.24 -17.61
C ALA A 173 16.60 -22.22 -17.29
N LYS A 174 15.33 -22.62 -17.36
CA LYS A 174 14.20 -21.85 -16.94
C LYS A 174 14.29 -21.55 -15.43
N ASP A 175 14.12 -20.30 -15.03
CA ASP A 175 14.07 -19.91 -13.62
C ASP A 175 12.63 -19.99 -13.12
N GLU A 176 12.39 -20.91 -12.20
CA GLU A 176 11.11 -21.13 -11.50
C GLU A 176 11.17 -20.80 -10.01
N SER A 177 12.28 -20.20 -9.55
CA SER A 177 12.52 -19.88 -8.15
C SER A 177 11.52 -18.91 -7.57
N ASN A 178 11.00 -17.96 -8.37
CA ASN A 178 10.03 -16.99 -7.90
C ASN A 178 8.66 -17.68 -7.71
N PRO A 179 8.01 -17.50 -6.55
CA PRO A 179 6.74 -18.18 -6.28
C PRO A 179 5.57 -17.70 -7.17
N TYR A 180 5.69 -16.56 -7.86
CA TYR A 180 4.58 -15.92 -8.58
C TYR A 180 4.71 -16.02 -10.11
N PHE A 181 5.91 -16.04 -10.65
CA PHE A 181 6.16 -16.05 -12.08
C PHE A 181 7.39 -16.89 -12.44
N THR A 182 7.50 -17.22 -13.70
CA THR A 182 8.64 -17.96 -14.27
C THR A 182 9.40 -17.08 -15.25
N PHE A 183 10.68 -17.35 -15.46
CA PHE A 183 11.48 -16.75 -16.51
C PHE A 183 12.04 -17.86 -17.42
N ASP A 184 11.64 -17.83 -18.69
CA ASP A 184 12.11 -18.73 -19.74
C ASP A 184 13.04 -18.00 -20.70
N PRO A 185 14.38 -18.16 -20.57
CA PRO A 185 15.35 -17.49 -21.44
C PRO A 185 15.20 -17.86 -22.92
N ALA A 186 14.70 -19.04 -23.25
CA ALA A 186 14.51 -19.49 -24.64
C ALA A 186 13.49 -18.63 -25.40
N LYS A 187 12.51 -18.02 -24.69
CA LYS A 187 11.50 -17.11 -25.24
C LYS A 187 11.95 -15.64 -25.25
N CYS A 188 13.11 -15.34 -24.66
CA CYS A 188 13.58 -13.96 -24.49
C CYS A 188 14.21 -13.42 -25.77
N ILE A 189 13.74 -12.24 -26.22
CA ILE A 189 14.29 -11.52 -27.38
C ILE A 189 15.25 -10.38 -26.98
N VAL A 190 15.68 -10.32 -25.73
CA VAL A 190 16.60 -9.31 -25.17
C VAL A 190 16.18 -7.86 -25.50
N CYS A 191 14.89 -7.57 -25.51
CA CYS A 191 14.34 -6.24 -25.81
C CYS A 191 14.56 -5.20 -24.70
N SER A 192 15.06 -5.60 -23.55
CA SER A 192 15.35 -4.79 -22.35
C SER A 192 14.13 -4.12 -21.69
N ARG A 193 12.89 -4.45 -22.07
CA ARG A 193 11.69 -3.86 -21.40
C ARG A 193 11.63 -4.23 -19.91
N CYS A 194 11.92 -5.48 -19.55
CA CYS A 194 11.94 -5.95 -18.18
C CYS A 194 13.05 -5.29 -17.34
N VAL A 195 14.24 -5.09 -17.93
CA VAL A 195 15.36 -4.40 -17.27
C VAL A 195 14.96 -2.95 -16.97
N ARG A 196 14.45 -2.23 -17.98
CA ARG A 196 13.98 -0.85 -17.81
C ARG A 196 12.79 -0.74 -16.84
N ALA A 197 11.85 -1.70 -16.86
CA ALA A 197 10.75 -1.72 -15.90
C ALA A 197 11.26 -1.90 -14.46
N CYS A 198 12.29 -2.71 -14.26
CA CYS A 198 12.93 -2.86 -12.95
C CYS A 198 13.63 -1.58 -12.50
N GLU A 199 14.22 -0.82 -13.43
CA GLU A 199 14.88 0.47 -13.18
C GLU A 199 13.90 1.62 -13.05
N GLU A 200 13.08 1.87 -14.10
CA GLU A 200 12.27 3.08 -14.22
C GLU A 200 11.01 3.03 -13.36
N THR A 201 10.35 1.84 -13.29
CA THR A 201 9.09 1.69 -12.56
C THR A 201 9.34 1.36 -11.08
N GLN A 202 10.12 0.31 -10.81
CA GLN A 202 10.34 -0.17 -9.43
C GLN A 202 11.52 0.54 -8.75
N GLY A 203 12.62 0.75 -9.45
CA GLY A 203 13.84 1.35 -8.89
C GLY A 203 14.64 0.41 -7.98
N THR A 204 14.62 -0.90 -8.25
CA THR A 204 15.39 -1.91 -7.52
C THR A 204 16.64 -2.36 -8.29
N PHE A 205 16.66 -2.24 -9.62
CA PHE A 205 17.79 -2.62 -10.50
C PHE A 205 18.19 -4.09 -10.35
N ALA A 206 17.25 -4.97 -10.03
CA ALA A 206 17.50 -6.40 -9.89
C ALA A 206 17.81 -7.10 -11.22
N LEU A 207 17.49 -6.49 -12.35
CA LEU A 207 17.71 -7.06 -13.70
C LEU A 207 18.72 -6.27 -14.48
N THR A 208 19.54 -6.99 -15.23
CA THR A 208 20.54 -6.43 -16.15
C THR A 208 20.65 -7.28 -17.42
N ILE A 209 21.45 -6.81 -18.39
CA ILE A 209 21.88 -7.62 -19.54
C ILE A 209 23.28 -8.15 -19.25
N ALA A 210 23.41 -9.45 -19.14
CA ALA A 210 24.67 -10.17 -19.04
C ALA A 210 25.14 -10.65 -20.42
N GLY A 211 26.46 -10.90 -20.59
CA GLY A 211 27.06 -11.36 -21.85
C GLY A 211 27.15 -10.27 -22.92
N ARG A 212 27.50 -10.70 -24.13
CA ARG A 212 27.58 -9.81 -25.32
C ARG A 212 27.38 -10.61 -26.60
N GLY A 213 26.92 -9.94 -27.65
CA GLY A 213 26.65 -10.60 -28.96
C GLY A 213 25.51 -11.63 -28.76
N PHE A 214 25.73 -12.83 -29.29
CA PHE A 214 24.75 -13.92 -29.18
C PHE A 214 24.60 -14.49 -27.75
N ASP A 215 25.58 -14.25 -26.89
CA ASP A 215 25.51 -14.66 -25.47
C ASP A 215 24.75 -13.63 -24.59
N SER A 216 24.19 -12.57 -25.18
CA SER A 216 23.45 -11.56 -24.44
C SER A 216 22.16 -12.15 -23.89
N ARG A 217 21.95 -12.04 -22.57
CA ARG A 217 20.76 -12.51 -21.89
C ARG A 217 20.35 -11.57 -20.77
N VAL A 218 19.08 -11.62 -20.41
CA VAL A 218 18.59 -10.99 -19.17
C VAL A 218 19.05 -11.84 -17.99
N SER A 219 19.58 -11.18 -16.96
CA SER A 219 20.08 -11.80 -15.75
C SER A 219 19.55 -11.09 -14.51
N ALA A 220 19.22 -11.84 -13.47
CA ALA A 220 18.87 -11.33 -12.17
C ALA A 220 20.12 -11.28 -11.26
N GLY A 221 20.28 -10.20 -10.49
CA GLY A 221 21.41 -9.99 -9.59
C GLY A 221 22.77 -10.13 -10.32
N GLN A 222 23.65 -10.93 -9.74
CA GLN A 222 24.93 -11.30 -10.33
C GLN A 222 24.86 -12.71 -10.97
N ASP A 223 23.93 -12.90 -11.91
CA ASP A 223 23.62 -14.18 -12.55
C ASP A 223 23.06 -15.23 -11.58
N GLN A 224 22.16 -14.77 -10.72
CA GLN A 224 21.46 -15.56 -9.71
C GLN A 224 20.02 -15.87 -10.15
N SER A 225 19.32 -16.70 -9.38
CA SER A 225 17.89 -16.86 -9.54
C SER A 225 17.14 -15.60 -9.04
N PHE A 226 15.91 -15.39 -9.52
CA PHE A 226 15.10 -14.24 -9.09
C PHE A 226 14.96 -14.15 -7.56
N MET A 227 14.75 -15.26 -6.87
CA MET A 227 14.57 -15.26 -5.41
C MET A 227 15.86 -15.02 -4.62
N ASN A 228 17.03 -15.27 -5.23
CA ASN A 228 18.34 -15.04 -4.61
C ASN A 228 18.93 -13.67 -4.97
N SER A 229 18.21 -12.86 -5.76
CA SER A 229 18.60 -11.51 -6.15
C SER A 229 17.86 -10.45 -5.33
N GLU A 230 18.10 -9.18 -5.62
CA GLU A 230 17.41 -8.04 -5.01
C GLU A 230 15.96 -7.88 -5.52
N CYS A 231 15.41 -8.88 -6.20
CA CYS A 231 14.06 -8.85 -6.75
C CYS A 231 13.01 -8.76 -5.63
N VAL A 232 12.16 -7.74 -5.71
CA VAL A 232 11.05 -7.50 -4.76
C VAL A 232 9.70 -8.05 -5.27
N SER A 233 9.72 -8.89 -6.31
CA SER A 233 8.53 -9.53 -6.88
C SER A 233 7.37 -8.57 -7.20
N CYS A 234 7.67 -7.36 -7.68
CA CYS A 234 6.64 -6.36 -7.99
C CYS A 234 5.82 -6.66 -9.26
N GLY A 235 6.30 -7.54 -10.14
CA GLY A 235 5.64 -7.91 -11.39
C GLY A 235 5.78 -6.91 -12.54
N ALA A 236 6.49 -5.78 -12.39
CA ALA A 236 6.65 -4.79 -13.47
C ALA A 236 7.36 -5.37 -14.70
N CYS A 237 8.32 -6.25 -14.51
CA CYS A 237 9.01 -6.96 -15.59
C CYS A 237 8.11 -7.95 -16.33
N VAL A 238 7.22 -8.61 -15.62
CA VAL A 238 6.21 -9.54 -16.19
C VAL A 238 5.24 -8.78 -17.07
N GLU A 239 4.70 -7.65 -16.57
CA GLU A 239 3.77 -6.79 -17.32
C GLU A 239 4.43 -6.18 -18.57
N ALA A 240 5.72 -5.90 -18.50
CA ALA A 240 6.47 -5.32 -19.61
C ALA A 240 6.92 -6.34 -20.66
N CYS A 241 6.87 -7.65 -20.41
CA CYS A 241 7.44 -8.67 -21.31
C CYS A 241 6.57 -8.87 -22.56
N PRO A 242 7.14 -8.73 -23.80
CA PRO A 242 6.37 -8.87 -25.03
C PRO A 242 6.30 -10.30 -25.59
N THR A 243 6.94 -11.30 -24.95
CA THR A 243 7.13 -12.64 -25.51
C THR A 243 6.75 -13.79 -24.59
N ASP A 244 6.09 -13.52 -23.45
CA ASP A 244 5.81 -14.51 -22.41
C ASP A 244 7.08 -15.24 -21.88
N ALA A 245 8.27 -14.66 -22.09
CA ALA A 245 9.48 -15.13 -21.41
C ALA A 245 9.40 -14.95 -19.90
N LEU A 246 8.69 -13.91 -19.43
CA LEU A 246 8.28 -13.71 -18.06
C LEU A 246 6.75 -13.88 -17.99
N GLN A 247 6.28 -14.89 -17.28
CA GLN A 247 4.85 -15.24 -17.23
C GLN A 247 4.41 -15.60 -15.82
N GLU A 248 3.22 -15.13 -15.43
CA GLU A 248 2.62 -15.47 -14.14
C GLU A 248 2.24 -16.94 -14.08
N LYS A 249 2.56 -17.60 -12.96
CA LYS A 249 2.21 -19.01 -12.72
C LYS A 249 0.70 -19.24 -12.72
N SER A 250 -0.09 -18.30 -12.22
CA SER A 250 -1.56 -18.39 -12.27
C SER A 250 -2.10 -18.43 -13.70
N VAL A 251 -1.52 -17.65 -14.62
CA VAL A 251 -1.91 -17.69 -16.05
C VAL A 251 -1.53 -19.02 -16.70
N ILE A 252 -0.36 -19.55 -16.34
CA ILE A 252 0.08 -20.88 -16.85
C ILE A 252 -0.90 -21.97 -16.37
N LEU A 253 -1.34 -21.91 -15.12
CA LEU A 253 -2.20 -22.93 -14.50
C LEU A 253 -3.68 -22.81 -14.90
N LEU A 254 -4.25 -21.61 -14.87
CA LEU A 254 -5.68 -21.39 -15.03
C LEU A 254 -6.06 -20.99 -16.47
N GLY A 255 -5.06 -20.61 -17.28
CA GLY A 255 -5.25 -20.20 -18.66
C GLY A 255 -5.59 -18.70 -18.78
N ARG A 256 -6.25 -18.34 -19.90
CA ARG A 256 -6.50 -16.93 -20.23
C ARG A 256 -7.77 -16.40 -19.60
N PRO A 257 -7.76 -15.13 -19.17
CA PRO A 257 -8.96 -14.44 -18.79
C PRO A 257 -9.89 -14.19 -20.01
N ASP A 258 -11.18 -14.08 -19.74
CA ASP A 258 -12.23 -13.74 -20.70
C ASP A 258 -12.91 -12.41 -20.40
N ARG A 259 -12.73 -11.88 -19.17
CA ARG A 259 -13.23 -10.56 -18.75
C ARG A 259 -12.33 -9.90 -17.73
N SER A 260 -12.49 -8.60 -17.55
CA SER A 260 -11.81 -7.86 -16.49
C SER A 260 -12.73 -6.84 -15.84
N GLU A 261 -12.48 -6.55 -14.55
CA GLU A 261 -13.17 -5.55 -13.76
C GLU A 261 -12.14 -4.67 -13.02
N ILE A 262 -12.37 -3.35 -13.04
CA ILE A 262 -11.48 -2.41 -12.34
C ILE A 262 -11.89 -2.34 -10.87
N THR A 263 -10.95 -2.55 -9.97
CA THR A 263 -11.17 -2.45 -8.52
C THR A 263 -9.96 -1.85 -7.83
N THR A 264 -10.06 -1.60 -6.51
CA THR A 264 -8.99 -1.02 -5.70
C THR A 264 -8.38 -2.07 -4.77
N CYS A 265 -7.07 -2.08 -4.66
CA CYS A 265 -6.30 -2.97 -3.80
C CYS A 265 -6.69 -2.82 -2.33
N ALA A 266 -6.87 -3.94 -1.64
CA ALA A 266 -7.28 -3.99 -0.23
C ALA A 266 -6.10 -4.03 0.75
N TYR A 267 -4.86 -3.73 0.34
CA TYR A 267 -3.72 -3.85 1.26
C TYR A 267 -3.36 -2.52 1.91
N CYS A 268 -2.45 -1.75 1.34
CA CYS A 268 -1.92 -0.56 2.02
C CYS A 268 -2.57 0.74 1.58
N GLY A 269 -2.27 1.80 2.33
CA GLY A 269 -2.78 3.16 2.12
C GLY A 269 -2.38 3.84 0.82
N VAL A 270 -1.64 3.17 -0.08
CA VAL A 270 -1.46 3.68 -1.46
C VAL A 270 -2.77 3.61 -2.24
N GLY A 271 -3.61 2.58 -2.03
CA GLY A 271 -4.88 2.46 -2.71
C GLY A 271 -4.75 2.27 -4.23
N CYS A 272 -3.85 1.36 -4.64
CA CYS A 272 -3.57 1.09 -6.06
C CYS A 272 -4.81 0.58 -6.80
N GLY A 273 -5.07 1.12 -8.00
CA GLY A 273 -6.07 0.58 -8.90
C GLY A 273 -5.56 -0.66 -9.65
N PHE A 274 -6.40 -1.68 -9.75
CA PHE A 274 -6.14 -2.93 -10.46
C PHE A 274 -7.28 -3.30 -11.39
N LYS A 275 -6.95 -4.03 -12.44
CA LYS A 275 -7.88 -4.84 -13.21
C LYS A 275 -7.81 -6.27 -12.68
N ALA A 276 -8.91 -6.76 -12.14
CA ALA A 276 -9.09 -8.17 -11.84
C ALA A 276 -9.45 -8.89 -13.13
N GLU A 277 -8.55 -9.65 -13.70
CA GLU A 277 -8.79 -10.44 -14.91
C GLU A 277 -9.29 -11.83 -14.53
N MET A 278 -10.37 -12.25 -15.16
CA MET A 278 -11.16 -13.42 -14.78
C MET A 278 -11.39 -14.37 -15.93
N LYS A 279 -11.68 -15.63 -15.57
CA LYS A 279 -12.21 -16.65 -16.48
C LYS A 279 -13.49 -17.21 -15.86
N GLY A 280 -14.63 -16.87 -16.44
CA GLY A 280 -15.92 -17.11 -15.81
C GLY A 280 -16.04 -16.40 -14.47
N SER A 281 -16.16 -17.14 -13.36
CA SER A 281 -16.21 -16.62 -11.99
C SER A 281 -14.86 -16.63 -11.26
N GLU A 282 -13.80 -17.15 -11.85
CA GLU A 282 -12.51 -17.33 -11.23
C GLU A 282 -11.56 -16.18 -11.58
N VAL A 283 -10.92 -15.59 -10.58
CA VAL A 283 -9.86 -14.57 -10.78
C VAL A 283 -8.58 -15.28 -11.21
N ILE A 284 -8.03 -14.86 -12.35
CA ILE A 284 -6.80 -15.41 -12.91
C ILE A 284 -5.59 -14.62 -12.44
N ARG A 285 -5.69 -13.27 -12.48
CA ARG A 285 -4.61 -12.37 -12.04
C ARG A 285 -5.12 -10.96 -11.75
N MET A 286 -4.29 -10.22 -11.03
CA MET A 286 -4.50 -8.80 -10.78
C MET A 286 -3.48 -7.97 -11.58
N VAL A 287 -3.94 -7.22 -12.58
CA VAL A 287 -3.11 -6.37 -13.43
C VAL A 287 -3.20 -4.92 -12.95
N PRO A 288 -2.07 -4.21 -12.72
CA PRO A 288 -2.14 -2.82 -12.27
C PRO A 288 -2.82 -1.94 -13.33
N TRP A 289 -3.79 -1.14 -12.90
CA TRP A 289 -4.52 -0.24 -13.79
C TRP A 289 -3.66 0.98 -14.13
N LYS A 290 -3.39 1.18 -15.42
CA LYS A 290 -2.50 2.21 -15.93
C LYS A 290 -3.02 3.63 -15.66
N ASP A 291 -4.34 3.83 -15.75
CA ASP A 291 -4.99 5.12 -15.49
C ASP A 291 -5.32 5.33 -14.00
N GLY A 292 -4.98 4.35 -13.14
CA GLY A 292 -5.09 4.44 -11.69
C GLY A 292 -4.27 5.59 -11.13
N LYS A 293 -4.94 6.61 -10.58
CA LYS A 293 -4.30 7.89 -10.17
C LYS A 293 -3.27 7.74 -9.05
N ALA A 294 -3.41 6.72 -8.20
CA ALA A 294 -2.48 6.47 -7.09
C ALA A 294 -1.21 5.73 -7.53
N ASN A 295 -1.32 4.82 -8.52
CA ASN A 295 -0.26 3.89 -8.88
C ASN A 295 0.22 3.98 -10.34
N GLU A 296 -0.51 4.62 -11.25
CA GLU A 296 -0.14 4.85 -12.65
C GLU A 296 0.45 3.58 -13.32
N GLY A 297 -0.25 2.42 -13.17
CA GLY A 297 0.17 1.15 -13.76
C GLY A 297 1.29 0.42 -13.01
N HIS A 298 1.70 0.87 -11.82
CA HIS A 298 2.66 0.16 -10.98
C HIS A 298 1.97 -0.70 -9.91
N SER A 299 2.66 -1.73 -9.43
CA SER A 299 2.19 -2.65 -8.39
C SER A 299 3.31 -3.08 -7.46
N CYS A 300 2.94 -3.67 -6.33
CA CYS A 300 3.84 -4.40 -5.46
C CYS A 300 3.43 -5.87 -5.37
N VAL A 301 4.27 -6.69 -4.77
CA VAL A 301 4.02 -8.13 -4.59
C VAL A 301 2.66 -8.44 -3.96
N LYS A 302 2.21 -7.65 -2.98
CA LYS A 302 0.94 -7.89 -2.28
C LYS A 302 -0.26 -7.68 -3.20
N GLY A 303 -0.38 -6.49 -3.81
CA GLY A 303 -1.51 -6.19 -4.69
C GLY A 303 -1.54 -7.05 -5.95
N ARG A 304 -0.36 -7.35 -6.50
CA ARG A 304 -0.24 -8.16 -7.72
C ARG A 304 -0.55 -9.63 -7.51
N PHE A 305 -0.05 -10.24 -6.44
CA PHE A 305 0.00 -11.70 -6.31
C PHE A 305 -0.69 -12.26 -5.06
N ALA A 306 -0.99 -11.45 -4.05
CA ALA A 306 -1.54 -11.93 -2.80
C ALA A 306 -3.08 -11.82 -2.72
N TRP A 307 -3.80 -12.01 -3.80
CA TRP A 307 -5.27 -11.96 -3.86
C TRP A 307 -5.94 -13.31 -3.60
N GLY A 308 -5.21 -14.42 -3.74
CA GLY A 308 -5.75 -15.80 -3.64
C GLY A 308 -6.40 -16.15 -2.29
N TYR A 309 -6.18 -15.36 -1.24
CA TYR A 309 -6.90 -15.53 0.02
C TYR A 309 -8.42 -15.38 -0.14
N ALA A 310 -8.88 -14.62 -1.14
CA ALA A 310 -10.31 -14.38 -1.37
C ALA A 310 -11.10 -15.64 -1.68
N THR A 311 -10.46 -16.64 -2.30
CA THR A 311 -11.06 -17.93 -2.65
C THR A 311 -10.42 -19.11 -1.91
N HIS A 312 -9.63 -18.82 -0.85
CA HIS A 312 -8.93 -19.85 -0.11
C HIS A 312 -9.91 -20.80 0.59
N LYS A 313 -9.56 -22.08 0.68
CA LYS A 313 -10.42 -23.13 1.28
C LYS A 313 -10.74 -22.94 2.77
N ASP A 314 -9.93 -22.14 3.50
CA ASP A 314 -10.19 -21.82 4.91
C ASP A 314 -11.26 -20.72 5.06
N ARG A 315 -11.80 -20.17 3.97
CA ARG A 315 -12.88 -19.18 4.01
C ARG A 315 -14.10 -19.77 4.69
N ILE A 316 -14.63 -19.04 5.67
CA ILE A 316 -15.89 -19.40 6.29
C ILE A 316 -17.03 -18.89 5.42
N THR A 317 -17.97 -19.77 5.08
CA THR A 317 -19.09 -19.45 4.19
C THR A 317 -20.46 -19.63 4.85
N GLN A 318 -20.51 -20.23 6.05
CA GLN A 318 -21.73 -20.40 6.83
C GLN A 318 -21.61 -19.70 8.18
N PRO A 319 -22.63 -18.95 8.62
CA PRO A 319 -22.67 -18.41 9.97
C PRO A 319 -22.59 -19.52 11.03
N MET A 320 -21.96 -19.21 12.15
CA MET A 320 -21.78 -20.17 13.24
C MET A 320 -22.11 -19.54 14.60
N ILE A 321 -22.66 -20.34 15.51
CA ILE A 321 -22.93 -19.94 16.88
C ILE A 321 -22.46 -20.99 17.88
N ARG A 322 -22.21 -20.57 19.11
CA ARG A 322 -21.94 -21.44 20.27
C ARG A 322 -22.38 -20.75 21.56
N ALA A 323 -22.79 -21.54 22.53
CA ALA A 323 -23.28 -20.99 23.80
C ALA A 323 -22.16 -20.48 24.72
N LYS A 324 -21.00 -21.14 24.69
CA LYS A 324 -19.78 -20.76 25.42
C LYS A 324 -18.58 -20.79 24.48
N ILE A 325 -17.59 -19.99 24.78
CA ILE A 325 -16.33 -19.92 23.99
C ILE A 325 -15.58 -21.26 23.95
N THR A 326 -15.84 -22.18 24.89
CA THR A 326 -15.27 -23.53 24.93
C THR A 326 -16.07 -24.56 24.15
N ASP A 327 -17.30 -24.24 23.74
CA ASP A 327 -18.14 -25.17 22.99
C ASP A 327 -17.69 -25.22 21.51
N PRO A 328 -17.95 -26.34 20.82
CA PRO A 328 -17.71 -26.40 19.39
C PRO A 328 -18.66 -25.46 18.63
N TRP A 329 -18.18 -24.95 17.49
CA TRP A 329 -19.00 -24.17 16.60
C TRP A 329 -20.12 -25.02 15.98
N ARG A 330 -21.32 -24.44 15.86
CA ARG A 330 -22.47 -25.00 15.15
C ARG A 330 -22.84 -24.08 13.99
N GLU A 331 -22.78 -24.62 12.78
CA GLU A 331 -23.26 -23.92 11.59
C GLU A 331 -24.77 -23.70 11.67
N VAL A 332 -25.22 -22.53 11.24
CA VAL A 332 -26.61 -22.10 11.27
C VAL A 332 -26.96 -21.27 10.04
N THR A 333 -28.25 -20.99 9.87
CA THR A 333 -28.70 -20.04 8.84
C THR A 333 -28.36 -18.59 9.21
N TRP A 334 -28.31 -17.71 8.21
CA TRP A 334 -28.13 -16.28 8.44
C TRP A 334 -29.18 -15.71 9.40
N ASN A 335 -30.46 -16.05 9.22
CA ASN A 335 -31.53 -15.55 10.09
C ASN A 335 -31.34 -16.01 11.54
N GLU A 336 -30.98 -17.27 11.75
CA GLU A 336 -30.74 -17.80 13.11
C GLU A 336 -29.55 -17.10 13.77
N ALA A 337 -28.44 -16.87 13.04
CA ALA A 337 -27.26 -16.18 13.58
C ALA A 337 -27.58 -14.71 13.94
N ILE A 338 -28.24 -13.98 13.04
CA ILE A 338 -28.61 -12.58 13.22
C ILE A 338 -29.61 -12.41 14.38
N ASP A 339 -30.65 -13.26 14.42
CA ASP A 339 -31.66 -13.20 15.50
C ASP A 339 -31.04 -13.54 16.86
N HIS A 340 -30.11 -14.51 16.89
CA HIS A 340 -29.38 -14.86 18.10
C HIS A 340 -28.51 -13.69 18.58
N ALA A 341 -27.67 -13.11 17.70
CA ALA A 341 -26.84 -11.95 18.04
C ALA A 341 -27.69 -10.76 18.53
N ALA A 342 -28.76 -10.41 17.81
CA ALA A 342 -29.65 -9.32 18.18
C ALA A 342 -30.35 -9.55 19.52
N SER A 343 -30.77 -10.79 19.78
CA SER A 343 -31.44 -11.16 21.06
C SER A 343 -30.47 -11.04 22.22
N GLU A 344 -29.23 -11.49 22.06
CA GLU A 344 -28.20 -11.38 23.11
C GLU A 344 -27.82 -9.91 23.36
N PHE A 345 -27.62 -9.07 22.36
CA PHE A 345 -27.37 -7.64 22.59
C PHE A 345 -28.53 -6.96 23.33
N LYS A 346 -29.77 -7.24 22.93
CA LYS A 346 -30.95 -6.72 23.65
C LYS A 346 -31.02 -7.20 25.09
N ARG A 347 -30.71 -8.48 25.35
CA ARG A 347 -30.64 -9.05 26.69
C ARG A 347 -29.60 -8.33 27.56
N LEU A 348 -28.38 -8.12 26.98
CA LEU A 348 -27.29 -7.45 27.69
C LEU A 348 -27.66 -6.00 28.04
N GLN A 349 -28.17 -5.24 27.07
CA GLN A 349 -28.60 -3.86 27.32
C GLN A 349 -29.72 -3.77 28.38
N LYS A 350 -30.67 -4.70 28.36
CA LYS A 350 -31.74 -4.78 29.36
C LYS A 350 -31.19 -5.11 30.74
N THR A 351 -30.14 -5.96 30.83
CA THR A 351 -29.62 -6.46 32.11
C THR A 351 -28.61 -5.50 32.73
N TYR A 352 -27.70 -4.96 31.90
CA TYR A 352 -26.52 -4.21 32.37
C TYR A 352 -26.56 -2.72 31.97
N GLY A 353 -27.55 -2.30 31.20
CA GLY A 353 -27.71 -0.94 30.73
C GLY A 353 -27.25 -0.76 29.27
N ARG A 354 -27.67 0.36 28.70
CA ARG A 354 -27.44 0.73 27.28
C ARG A 354 -25.97 0.67 26.85
N ASP A 355 -25.08 1.10 27.74
CA ASP A 355 -23.66 1.29 27.44
C ASP A 355 -22.83 0.00 27.65
N SER A 356 -23.47 -1.13 27.98
CA SER A 356 -22.81 -2.44 28.15
C SER A 356 -22.41 -3.12 26.85
N VAL A 357 -22.73 -2.53 25.70
CA VAL A 357 -22.43 -3.07 24.37
C VAL A 357 -21.78 -2.01 23.46
N GLY A 358 -21.05 -2.45 22.47
CA GLY A 358 -20.42 -1.56 21.50
C GLY A 358 -19.95 -2.26 20.23
N GLY A 359 -19.22 -1.55 19.37
CA GLY A 359 -18.71 -2.07 18.12
C GLY A 359 -17.32 -1.57 17.75
N ILE A 360 -16.58 -2.38 17.00
CA ILE A 360 -15.28 -2.05 16.42
C ILE A 360 -15.37 -2.19 14.90
N THR A 361 -14.95 -1.15 14.18
CA THR A 361 -14.88 -1.13 12.70
C THR A 361 -13.45 -1.34 12.22
N SER A 362 -13.33 -1.77 10.96
CA SER A 362 -12.03 -2.01 10.34
C SER A 362 -11.72 -0.98 9.24
N SER A 363 -10.46 -0.56 9.19
CA SER A 363 -9.90 0.18 8.05
C SER A 363 -9.63 -0.70 6.81
N ARG A 364 -10.11 -1.96 6.81
CA ARG A 364 -10.11 -2.90 5.69
C ARG A 364 -11.47 -2.98 4.99
N CYS A 365 -12.49 -2.43 5.64
CA CYS A 365 -13.85 -2.35 5.13
C CYS A 365 -14.05 -1.07 4.32
N THR A 366 -15.10 -1.04 3.49
CA THR A 366 -15.40 0.15 2.68
C THR A 366 -15.87 1.33 3.54
N ASN A 367 -15.89 2.52 2.97
CA ASN A 367 -16.46 3.70 3.63
C ASN A 367 -17.90 3.43 4.05
N GLU A 368 -18.68 2.81 3.16
CA GLU A 368 -20.09 2.50 3.34
C GLU A 368 -20.30 1.49 4.48
N GLU A 369 -19.50 0.43 4.53
CA GLU A 369 -19.54 -0.58 5.60
C GLU A 369 -19.17 0.02 6.96
N THR A 370 -18.11 0.82 6.99
CA THR A 370 -17.67 1.52 8.21
C THR A 370 -18.72 2.51 8.71
N TYR A 371 -19.35 3.25 7.77
CA TYR A 371 -20.46 4.15 8.09
C TYR A 371 -21.65 3.41 8.72
N LEU A 372 -22.03 2.25 8.17
CA LEU A 372 -23.15 1.48 8.68
C LEU A 372 -22.90 0.93 10.08
N VAL A 373 -21.69 0.46 10.39
CA VAL A 373 -21.38 -0.05 11.73
C VAL A 373 -21.45 1.07 12.78
N GLN A 374 -20.86 2.25 12.49
CA GLN A 374 -20.99 3.36 13.44
C GLN A 374 -22.44 3.85 13.59
N LYS A 375 -23.23 3.84 12.50
CA LYS A 375 -24.66 4.15 12.53
C LYS A 375 -25.45 3.12 13.37
N LEU A 376 -25.15 1.82 13.22
CA LEU A 376 -25.74 0.75 14.03
C LEU A 376 -25.50 1.00 15.51
N VAL A 377 -24.25 1.26 15.92
CA VAL A 377 -23.92 1.49 17.33
C VAL A 377 -24.65 2.72 17.88
N ARG A 378 -24.63 3.82 17.14
CA ARG A 378 -25.26 5.05 17.61
C ARG A 378 -26.79 5.01 17.57
N ALA A 379 -27.38 4.46 16.52
CA ALA A 379 -28.83 4.47 16.34
C ALA A 379 -29.52 3.23 16.91
N ALA A 380 -28.95 2.02 16.79
CA ALA A 380 -29.59 0.79 17.24
C ALA A 380 -29.19 0.44 18.69
N PHE A 381 -27.90 0.55 19.07
CA PHE A 381 -27.47 0.39 20.46
C PHE A 381 -27.79 1.65 21.30
N GLY A 382 -27.83 2.83 20.67
CA GLY A 382 -28.16 4.10 21.32
C GLY A 382 -27.03 4.69 22.16
N ASN A 383 -25.75 4.34 21.88
CA ASN A 383 -24.58 4.86 22.57
C ASN A 383 -23.46 5.20 21.58
N ASN A 384 -22.33 5.72 22.06
CA ASN A 384 -21.18 6.08 21.27
C ASN A 384 -19.99 5.13 21.45
N ASN A 385 -20.19 3.90 21.94
CA ASN A 385 -19.14 2.88 22.10
C ASN A 385 -18.78 2.27 20.76
N VAL A 386 -18.34 3.10 19.81
CA VAL A 386 -17.81 2.68 18.51
C VAL A 386 -16.43 3.26 18.32
N ASP A 387 -15.48 2.40 17.92
CA ASP A 387 -14.12 2.83 17.60
C ASP A 387 -13.61 2.02 16.38
N THR A 388 -12.45 2.36 15.90
CA THR A 388 -11.87 1.74 14.69
C THR A 388 -10.40 1.42 14.92
N CYS A 389 -9.85 0.46 14.16
CA CYS A 389 -8.42 0.14 14.23
C CYS A 389 -7.49 1.34 13.93
N ALA A 390 -8.00 2.45 13.42
CA ALA A 390 -7.25 3.71 13.35
C ALA A 390 -6.86 4.25 14.74
N ARG A 391 -7.55 3.79 15.82
CA ARG A 391 -7.21 4.08 17.21
C ARG A 391 -5.78 3.66 17.52
N VAL A 392 -5.43 2.44 17.22
CA VAL A 392 -4.12 1.84 17.48
C VAL A 392 -3.07 2.17 16.40
N CYS A 393 -3.37 3.14 15.50
CA CYS A 393 -2.57 3.44 14.32
C CYS A 393 -2.27 4.94 14.19
N HIS A 394 -3.20 5.72 13.68
CA HIS A 394 -3.04 7.14 13.32
C HIS A 394 -3.97 8.09 14.09
N SER A 395 -4.56 7.66 15.21
CA SER A 395 -5.31 8.59 16.08
C SER A 395 -4.47 9.80 16.55
N PRO A 396 -3.15 9.65 16.85
CA PRO A 396 -2.27 10.81 17.13
C PRO A 396 -2.15 11.79 15.96
N THR A 397 -2.18 11.31 14.70
CA THR A 397 -2.27 12.19 13.52
C THR A 397 -3.55 13.04 13.55
N GLY A 398 -4.68 12.39 13.86
CA GLY A 398 -5.96 13.07 13.99
C GLY A 398 -5.91 14.20 15.01
N TYR A 399 -5.43 13.90 16.20
CA TYR A 399 -5.28 14.88 17.26
C TYR A 399 -4.28 15.99 16.88
N GLY A 400 -3.06 15.62 16.52
CA GLY A 400 -1.98 16.60 16.32
C GLY A 400 -2.25 17.56 15.16
N LEU A 401 -2.69 17.06 14.00
CA LEU A 401 -3.04 17.92 12.86
C LEU A 401 -4.35 18.68 13.10
N GLY A 402 -5.32 18.08 13.80
CA GLY A 402 -6.54 18.77 14.24
C GLY A 402 -6.24 19.97 15.11
N GLN A 403 -5.33 19.84 16.08
CA GLN A 403 -4.91 20.92 16.99
C GLN A 403 -4.09 22.01 16.29
N THR A 404 -3.33 21.70 15.26
CA THR A 404 -2.42 22.63 14.56
C THR A 404 -3.02 23.22 13.30
N PHE A 405 -3.55 22.40 12.40
CA PHE A 405 -4.08 22.79 11.09
C PHE A 405 -5.61 22.85 11.03
N GLY A 406 -6.29 22.10 11.91
CA GLY A 406 -7.76 22.03 11.98
C GLY A 406 -8.37 20.85 11.21
N THR A 407 -7.58 19.93 10.68
CA THR A 407 -8.07 18.71 10.02
C THR A 407 -7.08 17.57 10.13
N SER A 408 -7.59 16.33 10.13
CA SER A 408 -6.83 15.10 10.35
C SER A 408 -6.40 14.40 9.04
N ALA A 409 -5.73 15.10 8.13
CA ALA A 409 -5.40 14.49 6.85
C ALA A 409 -4.04 14.93 6.31
N GLY A 410 -3.42 14.09 5.47
CA GLY A 410 -2.23 14.44 4.70
C GLY A 410 -2.49 15.65 3.80
N THR A 411 -1.50 16.52 3.64
CA THR A 411 -1.70 17.81 2.97
C THR A 411 -1.54 17.75 1.45
N GLN A 412 -1.00 16.65 0.91
CA GLN A 412 -0.58 16.50 -0.48
C GLN A 412 -1.09 15.23 -1.14
N THR A 413 -0.96 15.18 -2.48
CA THR A 413 -1.05 13.94 -3.26
C THR A 413 0.29 13.20 -3.26
N PHE A 414 0.29 11.91 -3.58
CA PHE A 414 1.53 11.16 -3.78
C PHE A 414 2.38 11.72 -4.93
N LYS A 415 1.74 12.23 -5.97
CA LYS A 415 2.44 12.85 -7.11
C LYS A 415 3.23 14.09 -6.71
N SER A 416 2.80 14.80 -5.69
CA SER A 416 3.47 16.02 -5.19
C SER A 416 4.93 15.78 -4.78
N VAL A 417 5.33 14.53 -4.40
CA VAL A 417 6.72 14.19 -4.06
C VAL A 417 7.69 14.49 -5.21
N GLU A 418 7.22 14.46 -6.46
CA GLU A 418 8.02 14.74 -7.65
C GLU A 418 8.53 16.18 -7.72
N LYS A 419 7.91 17.09 -6.96
CA LYS A 419 8.27 18.52 -6.85
C LYS A 419 9.02 18.88 -5.56
N ALA A 420 9.30 17.89 -4.71
CA ALA A 420 10.07 18.10 -3.50
C ALA A 420 11.56 18.25 -3.81
N ASP A 421 12.24 19.19 -3.16
CA ASP A 421 13.69 19.37 -3.21
C ASP A 421 14.36 18.70 -2.02
N VAL A 422 13.66 18.62 -0.88
CA VAL A 422 14.05 17.89 0.32
C VAL A 422 12.92 16.96 0.74
N ILE A 423 13.25 15.71 0.99
CA ILE A 423 12.32 14.70 1.50
C ILE A 423 12.80 14.27 2.88
N MET A 424 11.95 14.42 3.89
CA MET A 424 12.20 13.86 5.22
C MET A 424 11.26 12.70 5.47
N VAL A 425 11.83 11.51 5.71
CA VAL A 425 11.09 10.29 6.08
C VAL A 425 11.34 10.03 7.54
N ILE A 426 10.30 10.02 8.37
CA ILE A 426 10.42 9.85 9.80
C ILE A 426 9.50 8.74 10.33
N GLY A 427 10.08 7.77 11.05
CA GLY A 427 9.33 6.64 11.61
C GLY A 427 8.50 5.88 10.58
N ALA A 428 9.04 5.75 9.36
CA ALA A 428 8.38 5.08 8.25
C ALA A 428 9.39 4.32 7.39
N ASN A 429 9.01 3.13 6.92
CA ASN A 429 9.72 2.41 5.87
C ASN A 429 8.81 2.23 4.66
N PRO A 430 8.73 3.24 3.77
CA PRO A 430 7.82 3.17 2.63
C PRO A 430 8.17 2.08 1.63
N THR A 431 9.42 1.59 1.57
CA THR A 431 9.82 0.49 0.69
C THR A 431 9.10 -0.81 1.02
N ASP A 432 8.83 -1.08 2.28
CA ASP A 432 8.09 -2.25 2.75
C ASP A 432 6.59 -1.97 2.91
N ALA A 433 6.24 -0.81 3.50
CA ALA A 433 4.86 -0.50 3.88
C ALA A 433 4.03 0.11 2.74
N HIS A 434 4.63 0.96 1.88
CA HIS A 434 3.99 1.67 0.77
C HIS A 434 4.81 1.59 -0.53
N PRO A 435 5.10 0.37 -1.06
CA PRO A 435 6.16 0.15 -2.05
C PRO A 435 5.99 0.94 -3.34
N VAL A 436 4.75 1.09 -3.83
CA VAL A 436 4.48 1.84 -5.08
C VAL A 436 4.75 3.34 -4.90
N PHE A 437 4.38 3.90 -3.75
CA PHE A 437 4.76 5.28 -3.43
C PHE A 437 6.28 5.43 -3.23
N ALA A 438 6.93 4.46 -2.58
CA ALA A 438 8.39 4.46 -2.43
C ALA A 438 9.12 4.44 -3.79
N SER A 439 8.61 3.72 -4.77
CA SER A 439 9.19 3.72 -6.13
C SER A 439 9.12 5.11 -6.77
N ARG A 440 8.02 5.85 -6.57
CA ARG A 440 7.88 7.24 -7.02
C ARG A 440 8.86 8.16 -6.28
N MET A 441 8.98 8.03 -4.96
CA MET A 441 9.96 8.75 -4.14
C MET A 441 11.38 8.48 -4.61
N LYS A 442 11.76 7.22 -4.84
CA LYS A 442 13.09 6.83 -5.34
C LYS A 442 13.42 7.47 -6.69
N ARG A 443 12.45 7.58 -7.61
CA ARG A 443 12.65 8.31 -8.88
C ARG A 443 13.02 9.77 -8.64
N ARG A 444 12.30 10.45 -7.74
CA ARG A 444 12.62 11.84 -7.40
C ARG A 444 13.99 11.99 -6.71
N LEU A 445 14.37 11.06 -5.85
CA LEU A 445 15.68 11.06 -5.17
C LEU A 445 16.85 10.85 -6.14
N ARG A 446 16.69 10.02 -7.17
CA ARG A 446 17.73 9.80 -8.18
C ARG A 446 17.87 10.98 -9.15
N GLY A 447 16.79 11.71 -9.39
CA GLY A 447 16.71 12.67 -10.50
C GLY A 447 16.60 11.95 -11.85
N ASP A 448 16.59 12.73 -12.92
CA ASP A 448 16.40 12.23 -14.30
C ASP A 448 17.58 12.56 -15.25
N GLY A 449 18.71 12.98 -14.71
CA GLY A 449 19.90 13.40 -15.46
C GLY A 449 19.82 14.84 -15.98
N VAL A 450 18.63 15.44 -16.03
CA VAL A 450 18.41 16.87 -16.34
C VAL A 450 18.16 17.61 -15.02
N ASN A 451 17.30 17.08 -14.18
CA ASN A 451 16.99 17.62 -12.85
C ASN A 451 17.80 16.87 -11.79
N ALA A 452 18.42 17.60 -10.88
CA ALA A 452 19.09 17.00 -9.73
C ALA A 452 18.07 16.24 -8.86
N GLY A 453 18.53 15.16 -8.25
CA GLY A 453 17.75 14.40 -7.28
C GLY A 453 17.42 15.23 -6.03
N ALA A 454 16.29 14.96 -5.40
CA ALA A 454 15.98 15.56 -4.11
C ALA A 454 16.96 15.07 -3.04
N LYS A 455 17.15 15.91 -2.00
CA LYS A 455 17.90 15.56 -0.79
C LYS A 455 17.04 14.72 0.14
N LEU A 456 17.68 13.82 0.90
CA LEU A 456 16.96 12.87 1.76
C LEU A 456 17.46 12.93 3.21
N ILE A 457 16.51 13.12 4.13
CA ILE A 457 16.71 12.97 5.58
C ILE A 457 15.89 11.76 6.03
N VAL A 458 16.54 10.77 6.63
CA VAL A 458 15.86 9.61 7.24
C VAL A 458 16.00 9.70 8.75
N VAL A 459 14.87 9.62 9.45
CA VAL A 459 14.78 9.62 10.92
C VAL A 459 14.16 8.30 11.36
N ASP A 460 14.98 7.32 11.67
CA ASP A 460 14.54 5.98 12.04
C ASP A 460 15.63 5.28 12.87
N PRO A 461 15.31 4.55 13.95
CA PRO A 461 16.30 3.80 14.73
C PRO A 461 16.97 2.68 13.94
N ARG A 462 16.33 2.22 12.88
CA ARG A 462 16.79 1.14 12.01
C ARG A 462 17.31 1.69 10.69
N ARG A 463 18.38 1.11 10.16
CA ARG A 463 18.87 1.39 8.80
C ARG A 463 17.94 0.77 7.77
N ILE A 464 16.91 1.54 7.36
CA ILE A 464 15.96 1.16 6.31
C ILE A 464 16.59 1.30 4.92
N ASP A 465 16.00 0.69 3.89
CA ASP A 465 16.55 0.67 2.53
C ASP A 465 16.77 2.06 1.91
N LEU A 466 16.02 3.08 2.35
CA LEU A 466 16.24 4.46 1.89
C LEU A 466 17.51 5.09 2.42
N VAL A 467 18.10 4.56 3.49
CA VAL A 467 19.37 5.09 4.03
C VAL A 467 20.51 4.85 3.06
N ASP A 468 20.57 3.63 2.53
CA ASP A 468 21.63 3.24 1.59
C ASP A 468 21.14 2.03 0.78
N SER A 469 20.82 2.26 -0.47
CA SER A 469 20.44 1.24 -1.44
C SER A 469 20.96 1.63 -2.82
N PRO A 470 20.96 0.73 -3.81
CA PRO A 470 21.40 1.09 -5.15
C PRO A 470 20.71 2.36 -5.64
N HIS A 471 21.51 3.38 -5.95
CA HIS A 471 21.06 4.68 -6.49
C HIS A 471 20.23 5.58 -5.56
N VAL A 472 20.09 5.23 -4.27
CA VAL A 472 19.46 6.09 -3.25
C VAL A 472 20.33 6.08 -2.00
N LYS A 473 20.73 7.26 -1.54
CA LYS A 473 21.49 7.45 -0.32
C LYS A 473 20.96 8.65 0.44
N ALA A 474 20.73 8.49 1.74
CA ALA A 474 20.34 9.58 2.60
C ALA A 474 21.50 10.58 2.80
N ASP A 475 21.19 11.87 2.72
CA ASP A 475 22.13 12.93 3.10
C ASP A 475 22.35 12.91 4.63
N TYR A 476 21.28 12.60 5.39
CA TYR A 476 21.33 12.40 6.85
C TYR A 476 20.51 11.18 7.25
N HIS A 477 21.10 10.32 8.10
CA HIS A 477 20.41 9.28 8.84
C HIS A 477 20.49 9.58 10.33
N LEU A 478 19.40 10.07 10.89
CA LEU A 478 19.28 10.38 12.32
C LEU A 478 18.75 9.13 13.02
N ALA A 479 19.67 8.23 13.40
CA ALA A 479 19.36 6.94 14.04
C ALA A 479 19.08 7.13 15.53
N LEU A 480 17.90 7.66 15.85
CA LEU A 480 17.50 7.98 17.22
C LEU A 480 17.20 6.72 18.05
N LYS A 481 17.31 6.80 19.35
CA LYS A 481 16.80 5.77 20.26
C LYS A 481 15.27 5.76 20.24
N PRO A 482 14.62 4.58 20.23
CA PRO A 482 13.17 4.49 20.33
C PRO A 482 12.62 5.30 21.52
N GLY A 483 11.51 6.04 21.32
CA GLY A 483 10.87 6.87 22.35
C GLY A 483 11.45 8.29 22.50
N THR A 484 12.44 8.69 21.68
CA THR A 484 13.08 10.03 21.79
C THR A 484 12.73 10.99 20.66
N ASN A 485 11.69 10.68 19.92
CA ASN A 485 11.27 11.42 18.73
C ASN A 485 10.98 12.90 19.01
N VAL A 486 10.25 13.19 20.11
CA VAL A 486 9.89 14.57 20.50
C VAL A 486 11.13 15.40 20.83
N ALA A 487 12.12 14.80 21.50
CA ALA A 487 13.39 15.47 21.78
C ALA A 487 14.11 15.85 20.48
N LEU A 488 14.19 14.93 19.52
CA LEU A 488 14.86 15.16 18.24
C LEU A 488 14.18 16.27 17.42
N ILE A 489 12.85 16.21 17.27
CA ILE A 489 12.12 17.21 16.46
C ILE A 489 12.14 18.59 17.12
N THR A 490 12.14 18.65 18.47
CA THR A 490 12.28 19.90 19.24
C THR A 490 13.68 20.48 19.09
N ALA A 491 14.72 19.62 19.05
CA ALA A 491 16.09 20.07 18.77
C ALA A 491 16.25 20.62 17.36
N MET A 492 15.61 20.02 16.35
CA MET A 492 15.57 20.60 15.00
C MET A 492 14.87 21.96 14.98
N ALA A 493 13.76 22.10 15.70
CA ALA A 493 13.05 23.37 15.86
C ALA A 493 13.90 24.44 16.53
N HIS A 494 14.67 24.05 17.56
CA HIS A 494 15.65 24.94 18.22
C HIS A 494 16.66 25.52 17.22
N VAL A 495 17.23 24.70 16.36
CA VAL A 495 18.17 25.16 15.31
C VAL A 495 17.50 26.15 14.37
N ILE A 496 16.30 25.84 13.87
CA ILE A 496 15.57 26.71 12.94
C ILE A 496 15.29 28.07 13.56
N VAL A 497 14.91 28.12 14.83
CA VAL A 497 14.60 29.35 15.55
C VAL A 497 15.86 30.15 15.87
N THR A 498 16.89 29.52 16.46
CA THR A 498 18.08 30.21 16.96
C THR A 498 19.04 30.63 15.86
N GLU A 499 19.03 29.97 14.71
CA GLU A 499 19.82 30.33 13.55
C GLU A 499 19.07 31.24 12.56
N GLY A 500 17.82 31.63 12.88
CA GLY A 500 17.05 32.59 12.06
C GLY A 500 16.54 32.02 10.73
N LEU A 501 16.30 30.70 10.67
CA LEU A 501 15.86 29.98 9.46
C LEU A 501 14.32 29.95 9.29
N LEU A 502 13.61 30.84 9.97
CA LEU A 502 12.16 30.95 9.97
C LEU A 502 11.63 31.61 8.66
N SER A 503 10.53 31.10 8.15
CA SER A 503 9.76 31.78 7.07
C SER A 503 8.85 32.84 7.66
N SER A 504 9.43 34.00 7.97
CA SER A 504 8.76 35.06 8.74
C SER A 504 7.48 35.61 8.07
N ASP A 505 7.49 35.80 6.75
CA ASP A 505 6.34 36.29 6.00
C ASP A 505 5.16 35.28 6.05
N TYR A 506 5.47 34.00 5.84
CA TYR A 506 4.47 32.94 5.93
C TYR A 506 3.85 32.84 7.34
N ILE A 507 4.69 32.95 8.37
CA ILE A 507 4.22 32.89 9.77
C ILE A 507 3.30 34.07 10.07
N ALA A 508 3.70 35.29 9.68
CA ALA A 508 2.92 36.51 9.91
C ALA A 508 1.55 36.47 9.20
N GLU A 509 1.51 35.93 7.99
CA GLU A 509 0.29 35.83 7.19
C GLU A 509 -0.61 34.67 7.63
N ARG A 510 -0.04 33.49 7.91
CA ARG A 510 -0.76 32.20 7.98
C ARG A 510 -0.97 31.68 9.38
N CYS A 511 -0.20 32.12 10.37
CA CYS A 511 -0.19 31.53 11.71
C CYS A 511 -0.72 32.48 12.79
N ASP A 512 -1.13 31.92 13.91
CA ASP A 512 -1.53 32.63 15.12
C ASP A 512 -0.30 33.24 15.81
N THR A 513 -0.26 34.55 15.92
CA THR A 513 0.89 35.31 16.42
C THR A 513 1.25 34.98 17.86
N LYS A 514 0.24 34.82 18.73
CA LYS A 514 0.51 34.55 20.15
C LYS A 514 1.09 33.14 20.33
N SER A 515 0.51 32.14 19.74
CA SER A 515 0.98 30.75 19.84
C SER A 515 2.38 30.60 19.22
N PHE A 516 2.68 31.35 18.15
CA PHE A 516 4.04 31.38 17.59
C PHE A 516 5.07 31.97 18.56
N HIS A 517 4.75 33.09 19.23
CA HIS A 517 5.68 33.69 20.20
C HIS A 517 5.94 32.77 21.39
N ASP A 518 4.88 32.17 21.95
CA ASP A 518 4.99 31.23 23.08
C ASP A 518 5.84 30.00 22.70
N TRP A 519 5.63 29.44 21.50
CA TRP A 519 6.41 28.30 20.98
C TRP A 519 7.86 28.70 20.69
N ARG A 520 8.10 29.84 20.05
CA ARG A 520 9.46 30.32 19.75
C ARG A 520 10.30 30.52 21.03
N GLU A 521 9.70 31.10 22.07
CA GLU A 521 10.35 31.23 23.35
C GLU A 521 10.67 29.87 23.99
N PHE A 522 9.75 28.92 23.89
CA PHE A 522 9.92 27.56 24.39
C PHE A 522 11.07 26.85 23.68
N VAL A 523 11.10 26.78 22.36
CA VAL A 523 12.12 26.02 21.63
C VAL A 523 13.50 26.67 21.67
N ALA A 524 13.58 27.99 21.84
CA ALA A 524 14.84 28.72 21.93
C ALA A 524 15.62 28.45 23.24
N LYS A 525 15.00 27.81 24.24
CA LYS A 525 15.69 27.48 25.49
C LYS A 525 16.89 26.57 25.24
N PRO A 526 18.04 26.78 25.91
CA PRO A 526 19.22 25.95 25.74
C PRO A 526 18.96 24.45 25.99
N ASP A 527 18.04 24.12 26.90
CA ASP A 527 17.68 22.75 27.25
C ASP A 527 17.03 21.99 26.08
N ASN A 528 16.61 22.70 25.04
CA ASN A 528 16.03 22.14 23.82
C ASN A 528 17.05 22.09 22.66
N SER A 529 18.32 22.41 22.90
CA SER A 529 19.38 22.38 21.89
C SER A 529 19.74 20.95 21.47
N PRO A 530 20.27 20.75 20.26
CA PRO A 530 20.83 19.45 19.85
C PRO A 530 21.85 18.88 20.84
N GLU A 531 22.69 19.72 21.42
CA GLU A 531 23.71 19.32 22.40
C GLU A 531 23.07 18.81 23.70
N ALA A 532 21.99 19.45 24.16
CA ALA A 532 21.27 19.00 25.37
C ALA A 532 20.57 17.65 25.14
N PHE A 533 20.11 17.39 23.94
CA PHE A 533 19.39 16.16 23.60
C PHE A 533 20.28 15.05 22.99
N GLU A 534 21.56 15.28 22.74
CA GLU A 534 22.48 14.28 22.15
C GLU A 534 22.53 12.98 22.96
N THR A 535 22.65 13.04 24.25
CA THR A 535 22.66 11.85 25.11
C THR A 535 21.34 11.15 25.21
N VAL A 536 20.25 11.90 25.09
CA VAL A 536 18.87 11.37 25.11
C VAL A 536 18.57 10.62 23.81
N THR A 537 18.78 11.28 22.68
CA THR A 537 18.45 10.75 21.36
C THR A 537 19.47 9.74 20.84
N GLY A 538 20.74 9.88 21.24
CA GLY A 538 21.87 9.15 20.67
C GLY A 538 22.33 9.70 19.31
N VAL A 539 21.74 10.79 18.83
CA VAL A 539 22.09 11.41 17.54
C VAL A 539 23.07 12.56 17.77
N PRO A 540 24.22 12.60 17.09
CA PRO A 540 25.20 13.68 17.21
C PRO A 540 24.60 15.06 16.89
N ALA A 541 24.89 16.06 17.70
CA ALA A 541 24.32 17.40 17.59
C ALA A 541 24.59 18.07 16.24
N ASP A 542 25.77 17.85 15.66
CA ASP A 542 26.14 18.36 14.33
C ASP A 542 25.25 17.78 13.20
N GLN A 543 24.86 16.50 13.29
CA GLN A 543 23.95 15.88 12.34
C GLN A 543 22.53 16.46 12.47
N VAL A 544 22.03 16.68 13.68
CA VAL A 544 20.74 17.34 13.91
C VAL A 544 20.74 18.75 13.32
N ARG A 545 21.81 19.53 13.54
CA ARG A 545 21.98 20.87 12.97
C ARG A 545 22.01 20.83 11.44
N GLY A 546 22.79 19.91 10.87
CA GLY A 546 22.87 19.74 9.42
C GLY A 546 21.52 19.39 8.79
N ALA A 547 20.80 18.45 9.36
CA ALA A 547 19.48 18.04 8.89
C ALA A 547 18.43 19.16 9.02
N ALA A 548 18.43 19.90 10.16
CA ALA A 548 17.52 21.02 10.37
C ALA A 548 17.75 22.16 9.36
N ARG A 549 19.02 22.52 9.10
CA ARG A 549 19.39 23.52 8.08
C ARG A 549 18.93 23.05 6.69
N LEU A 550 19.24 21.79 6.32
CA LEU A 550 18.82 21.23 5.03
C LEU A 550 17.29 21.29 4.86
N TYR A 551 16.53 20.89 5.88
CA TYR A 551 15.08 20.94 5.83
C TYR A 551 14.55 22.38 5.68
N ALA A 552 15.12 23.33 6.37
CA ALA A 552 14.64 24.72 6.39
C ALA A 552 15.04 25.53 5.14
N THR A 553 16.17 25.22 4.50
CA THR A 553 16.75 26.06 3.43
C THR A 553 16.91 25.35 2.09
N GLY A 554 16.61 24.05 2.01
CA GLY A 554 16.86 23.23 0.82
C GLY A 554 15.82 23.38 -0.30
N GLY A 555 14.83 24.27 -0.14
CA GLY A 555 13.75 24.48 -1.13
C GLY A 555 12.41 23.92 -0.65
N ASN A 556 11.65 23.28 -1.54
CA ASN A 556 10.41 22.60 -1.18
C ASN A 556 10.70 21.36 -0.33
N ALA A 557 10.36 21.39 0.95
CA ALA A 557 10.62 20.31 1.88
C ALA A 557 9.32 19.59 2.30
N ALA A 558 9.25 18.30 2.01
CA ALA A 558 8.11 17.45 2.34
C ALA A 558 8.45 16.46 3.45
N ILE A 559 7.56 16.32 4.43
CA ILE A 559 7.67 15.31 5.50
C ILE A 559 6.70 14.18 5.22
N TYR A 560 7.22 12.95 5.22
CA TYR A 560 6.46 11.70 5.18
C TYR A 560 6.72 10.91 6.45
N TYR A 561 5.67 10.56 7.18
CA TYR A 561 5.83 9.85 8.44
C TYR A 561 4.88 8.66 8.58
N GLY A 562 5.25 7.71 9.41
CA GLY A 562 4.49 6.50 9.65
C GLY A 562 4.25 6.22 11.13
N LEU A 563 4.01 4.95 11.44
CA LEU A 563 3.67 4.47 12.77
C LEU A 563 4.81 4.64 13.78
N GLY A 564 6.07 4.75 13.33
CA GLY A 564 7.20 5.13 14.20
C GLY A 564 7.16 6.57 14.72
N VAL A 565 6.12 7.35 14.34
CA VAL A 565 5.77 8.66 14.91
C VAL A 565 4.57 8.53 15.84
N THR A 566 3.53 7.79 15.41
CA THR A 566 2.23 7.80 16.10
C THR A 566 2.12 6.76 17.22
N GLU A 567 2.79 5.62 17.12
CA GLU A 567 2.71 4.53 18.07
C GLU A 567 3.73 4.68 19.23
N HIS A 568 3.67 5.84 19.90
CA HIS A 568 4.46 6.23 21.04
C HIS A 568 3.61 6.89 22.14
N ALA A 569 4.05 6.87 23.38
CA ALA A 569 3.40 7.57 24.48
C ALA A 569 3.22 9.08 24.22
N GLN A 570 4.08 9.66 23.39
CA GLN A 570 3.98 11.05 22.92
C GLN A 570 3.72 11.17 21.41
N GLY A 571 2.98 10.22 20.80
CA GLY A 571 2.66 10.25 19.38
C GLY A 571 1.96 11.54 18.93
N SER A 572 0.98 12.00 19.69
CA SER A 572 0.27 13.26 19.45
C SER A 572 1.19 14.49 19.52
N THR A 573 2.07 14.54 20.52
CA THR A 573 3.07 15.59 20.66
C THR A 573 4.06 15.59 19.50
N MET A 574 4.45 14.42 19.01
CA MET A 574 5.34 14.30 17.87
C MET A 574 4.72 14.81 16.57
N VAL A 575 3.45 14.49 16.29
CA VAL A 575 2.72 15.02 15.13
C VAL A 575 2.61 16.54 15.21
N ILE A 576 2.34 17.10 16.39
CA ILE A 576 2.38 18.55 16.64
C ILE A 576 3.76 19.14 16.30
N GLY A 577 4.84 18.47 16.73
CA GLY A 577 6.22 18.90 16.42
C GLY A 577 6.52 18.94 14.94
N ILE A 578 6.09 17.94 14.18
CA ILE A 578 6.20 17.90 12.72
C ILE A 578 5.41 19.04 12.07
N ALA A 579 4.19 19.29 12.52
CA ALA A 579 3.36 20.39 12.03
C ALA A 579 3.98 21.78 12.33
N ASN A 580 4.55 21.96 13.54
CA ASN A 580 5.28 23.16 13.90
C ASN A 580 6.48 23.41 12.97
N LEU A 581 7.30 22.39 12.68
CA LEU A 581 8.43 22.53 11.73
C LEU A 581 7.98 22.98 10.36
N ALA A 582 6.90 22.36 9.84
CA ALA A 582 6.37 22.67 8.52
C ALA A 582 5.83 24.13 8.47
N MET A 583 5.12 24.58 9.50
CA MET A 583 4.66 25.99 9.61
C MET A 583 5.83 26.96 9.75
N ALA A 584 6.81 26.64 10.60
CA ALA A 584 7.96 27.51 10.87
C ALA A 584 8.81 27.79 9.62
N THR A 585 8.86 26.84 8.69
CA THR A 585 9.62 26.94 7.44
C THR A 585 8.75 27.25 6.21
N GLY A 586 7.43 27.47 6.40
CA GLY A 586 6.50 27.76 5.31
C GLY A 586 6.27 26.58 4.36
N ASN A 587 6.49 25.33 4.80
CA ASN A 587 6.38 24.12 3.98
C ASN A 587 4.97 23.49 4.06
N VAL A 588 3.91 24.30 3.91
CA VAL A 588 2.51 23.85 3.82
C VAL A 588 1.76 24.70 2.79
N GLY A 589 0.84 24.11 2.06
CA GLY A 589 -0.10 24.82 1.19
C GLY A 589 0.34 25.01 -0.27
N ARG A 590 1.39 24.29 -0.72
CA ARG A 590 1.81 24.23 -2.13
C ARG A 590 2.33 22.84 -2.47
N GLU A 591 2.45 22.50 -3.75
CA GLU A 591 3.02 21.22 -4.18
C GLU A 591 4.51 21.09 -3.81
N GLY A 592 4.94 19.87 -3.56
CA GLY A 592 6.33 19.54 -3.21
C GLY A 592 6.69 19.72 -1.73
N VAL A 593 5.72 20.11 -0.88
CA VAL A 593 5.93 20.32 0.55
C VAL A 593 4.90 19.53 1.36
N GLY A 594 4.75 19.81 2.64
CA GLY A 594 3.62 19.39 3.47
C GLY A 594 3.95 18.35 4.52
N VAL A 595 2.90 18.00 5.27
CA VAL A 595 2.89 17.00 6.35
C VAL A 595 2.03 15.85 5.89
N ASN A 596 2.66 14.71 5.60
CA ASN A 596 2.06 13.61 4.84
C ASN A 596 2.15 12.30 5.62
N PRO A 597 1.12 11.95 6.43
CA PRO A 597 1.06 10.65 7.11
C PRO A 597 0.89 9.52 6.09
N LEU A 598 1.76 8.54 6.14
CA LEU A 598 1.67 7.30 5.38
C LEU A 598 0.78 6.30 6.14
N ARG A 599 -0.53 6.50 6.09
CA ARG A 599 -1.51 5.63 6.76
C ARG A 599 -1.39 4.19 6.28
N GLY A 600 -1.43 3.23 7.20
CA GLY A 600 -1.08 1.83 6.94
C GLY A 600 -2.06 1.11 6.03
N GLN A 601 -3.29 0.87 6.49
CA GLN A 601 -4.30 0.15 5.73
C GLN A 601 -4.91 1.00 4.60
N ASN A 602 -5.55 0.32 3.66
CA ASN A 602 -6.13 0.88 2.45
C ASN A 602 -7.22 1.93 2.72
N ASN A 603 -7.97 1.82 3.81
CA ASN A 603 -9.09 2.70 4.15
C ASN A 603 -8.96 3.34 5.55
N VAL A 604 -7.75 3.52 6.09
CA VAL A 604 -7.58 4.20 7.40
C VAL A 604 -8.11 5.63 7.36
N GLN A 605 -7.84 6.35 6.26
CA GLN A 605 -8.39 7.70 6.08
C GLN A 605 -9.91 7.65 6.07
N GLY A 606 -10.50 6.75 5.26
CA GLY A 606 -11.95 6.65 5.12
C GLY A 606 -12.67 6.20 6.40
N SER A 607 -12.10 5.27 7.17
CA SER A 607 -12.71 4.87 8.44
C SER A 607 -12.77 6.03 9.45
N CYS A 608 -11.78 6.92 9.44
CA CYS A 608 -11.84 8.17 10.21
C CYS A 608 -12.87 9.14 9.61
N ASP A 609 -12.87 9.32 8.28
CA ASP A 609 -13.80 10.22 7.59
C ASP A 609 -15.27 9.86 7.85
N MET A 610 -15.57 8.57 8.04
CA MET A 610 -16.92 8.05 8.29
C MET A 610 -17.37 8.17 9.75
N GLY A 611 -16.57 8.79 10.62
CA GLY A 611 -16.96 9.06 12.02
C GLY A 611 -16.96 7.82 12.91
N SER A 612 -16.04 6.89 12.72
CA SER A 612 -15.93 5.68 13.53
C SER A 612 -15.20 5.87 14.86
N PHE A 613 -14.82 7.09 15.24
CA PHE A 613 -14.32 7.40 16.57
C PHE A 613 -15.46 7.71 17.54
N PRO A 614 -15.34 7.39 18.83
CA PRO A 614 -16.43 7.56 19.80
C PRO A 614 -16.86 9.01 19.99
N HIS A 615 -16.02 9.98 19.63
CA HIS A 615 -16.28 11.43 19.80
C HIS A 615 -16.62 12.16 18.48
N GLU A 616 -16.63 11.47 17.34
CA GLU A 616 -16.80 12.10 16.02
C GLU A 616 -17.93 11.46 15.22
N LEU A 617 -18.68 12.30 14.53
CA LEU A 617 -19.57 11.97 13.42
C LEU A 617 -18.83 12.14 12.08
N PRO A 618 -19.36 11.64 10.94
CA PRO A 618 -18.73 11.78 9.63
C PRO A 618 -18.22 13.18 9.32
N GLY A 619 -17.01 13.27 8.76
CA GLY A 619 -16.35 14.53 8.42
C GLY A 619 -15.65 15.22 9.60
N TYR A 620 -15.19 14.48 10.60
CA TYR A 620 -14.47 14.99 11.78
C TYR A 620 -15.27 15.99 12.62
N ARG A 621 -16.59 15.82 12.68
CA ARG A 621 -17.48 16.71 13.42
C ARG A 621 -17.78 16.12 14.78
N HIS A 622 -17.52 16.89 15.84
CA HIS A 622 -17.62 16.40 17.21
C HIS A 622 -19.07 16.09 17.60
N ILE A 623 -19.31 14.96 18.27
CA ILE A 623 -20.66 14.53 18.72
C ILE A 623 -21.30 15.52 19.70
N SER A 624 -20.53 16.28 20.50
CA SER A 624 -21.03 17.29 21.42
C SER A 624 -21.55 18.56 20.72
N ASP A 625 -21.25 18.78 19.42
CA ASP A 625 -21.81 19.88 18.66
C ASP A 625 -23.31 19.63 18.41
N THR A 626 -24.14 20.42 19.05
CA THR A 626 -25.60 20.29 19.00
C THR A 626 -26.14 20.47 17.58
N THR A 627 -25.56 21.38 16.79
CA THR A 627 -26.00 21.63 15.41
C THR A 627 -25.73 20.41 14.53
N VAL A 628 -24.51 19.88 14.62
CA VAL A 628 -24.12 18.68 13.89
C VAL A 628 -24.97 17.48 14.32
N ARG A 629 -25.08 17.26 15.63
CA ARG A 629 -25.84 16.12 16.16
C ARG A 629 -27.30 16.15 15.72
N SER A 630 -27.95 17.31 15.77
CA SER A 630 -29.34 17.47 15.35
C SER A 630 -29.58 17.17 13.87
N GLN A 631 -28.60 17.38 12.99
CA GLN A 631 -28.70 17.01 11.59
C GLN A 631 -28.79 15.48 11.44
N PHE A 632 -27.94 14.74 12.16
CA PHE A 632 -27.95 13.27 12.13
C PHE A 632 -29.18 12.70 12.84
N GLU A 633 -29.61 13.30 13.96
CA GLU A 633 -30.85 12.92 14.67
C GLU A 633 -32.06 13.03 13.75
N ALA A 634 -32.17 14.12 13.01
CA ALA A 634 -33.26 14.34 12.06
C ALA A 634 -33.22 13.32 10.90
N ALA A 635 -32.04 13.03 10.37
CA ALA A 635 -31.88 12.10 9.27
C ALA A 635 -32.10 10.63 9.67
N TRP A 636 -31.65 10.26 10.86
CA TRP A 636 -31.72 8.87 11.36
C TRP A 636 -32.98 8.59 12.18
N GLY A 637 -33.74 9.62 12.55
CA GLY A 637 -34.97 9.48 13.32
C GLY A 637 -34.78 8.98 14.75
N VAL A 638 -33.62 9.30 15.38
CA VAL A 638 -33.24 8.88 16.73
C VAL A 638 -32.66 10.07 17.50
N THR A 639 -32.62 9.95 18.83
CA THR A 639 -31.85 10.86 19.67
C THR A 639 -30.46 10.27 19.91
N LEU A 640 -29.42 11.02 19.66
CA LEU A 640 -28.03 10.60 19.80
C LEU A 640 -27.49 11.00 21.18
N GLU A 641 -26.63 10.17 21.74
CA GLU A 641 -25.88 10.49 22.94
C GLU A 641 -24.90 11.65 22.65
N ALA A 642 -24.83 12.60 23.59
CA ALA A 642 -23.98 13.79 23.44
C ALA A 642 -22.53 13.58 23.88
N GLU A 643 -22.33 12.65 24.82
CA GLU A 643 -21.03 12.37 25.41
C GLU A 643 -20.28 11.31 24.57
N PRO A 644 -18.95 11.46 24.42
CA PRO A 644 -18.13 10.42 23.77
C PRO A 644 -18.24 9.06 24.47
N GLY A 645 -18.24 7.99 23.69
CA GLY A 645 -18.20 6.62 24.19
C GLY A 645 -16.80 6.11 24.53
N LEU A 646 -16.71 4.81 24.80
CA LEU A 646 -15.46 4.11 25.09
C LEU A 646 -14.59 3.97 23.84
N ARG A 647 -13.29 4.16 24.01
CA ARG A 647 -12.24 3.80 23.02
C ARG A 647 -11.93 2.31 23.15
N ILE A 648 -11.32 1.69 22.13
CA ILE A 648 -10.97 0.26 22.13
C ILE A 648 -10.26 -0.18 23.42
N PRO A 649 -9.15 0.45 23.88
CA PRO A 649 -8.54 0.04 25.14
C PRO A 649 -9.48 0.14 26.35
N ASN A 650 -10.30 1.20 26.40
CA ASN A 650 -11.26 1.38 27.48
C ASN A 650 -12.43 0.37 27.44
N MET A 651 -12.78 -0.16 26.25
CA MET A 651 -13.74 -1.27 26.16
C MET A 651 -13.18 -2.54 26.82
N PHE A 652 -11.88 -2.80 26.65
CA PHE A 652 -11.24 -3.94 27.32
C PHE A 652 -11.16 -3.76 28.84
N ASP A 653 -10.79 -2.56 29.32
CA ASP A 653 -10.81 -2.25 30.76
C ASP A 653 -12.21 -2.45 31.35
N ALA A 654 -13.24 -1.90 30.68
CA ALA A 654 -14.63 -2.02 31.08
C ALA A 654 -15.17 -3.47 30.99
N ALA A 655 -14.64 -4.28 30.09
CA ALA A 655 -14.98 -5.70 30.03
C ALA A 655 -14.33 -6.47 31.20
N ALA A 656 -13.09 -6.16 31.54
CA ALA A 656 -12.39 -6.78 32.66
C ALA A 656 -13.04 -6.44 34.03
N ASP A 657 -13.55 -5.22 34.18
CA ASP A 657 -14.28 -4.81 35.37
C ASP A 657 -15.76 -5.29 35.39
N GLY A 658 -16.27 -5.81 34.30
CA GLY A 658 -17.61 -6.38 34.18
C GLY A 658 -18.70 -5.41 33.75
N SER A 659 -18.40 -4.17 33.40
CA SER A 659 -19.36 -3.17 32.94
C SER A 659 -19.66 -3.22 31.45
N PHE A 660 -18.75 -3.77 30.62
CA PHE A 660 -18.94 -3.96 29.19
C PHE A 660 -19.07 -5.46 28.88
N LYS A 661 -20.17 -5.87 28.24
CA LYS A 661 -20.58 -7.28 28.12
C LYS A 661 -20.80 -7.79 26.71
N GLY A 662 -20.89 -6.91 25.71
CA GLY A 662 -21.17 -7.31 24.34
C GLY A 662 -20.40 -6.50 23.33
N LEU A 663 -19.79 -7.19 22.37
CA LEU A 663 -18.97 -6.58 21.32
C LEU A 663 -19.37 -7.08 19.92
N TYR A 664 -19.59 -6.15 18.98
CA TYR A 664 -19.60 -6.44 17.55
C TYR A 664 -18.26 -6.05 16.94
N CYS A 665 -17.44 -7.02 16.57
CA CYS A 665 -16.12 -6.83 15.97
C CYS A 665 -16.19 -7.13 14.47
N HIS A 666 -16.03 -6.10 13.64
CA HIS A 666 -16.16 -6.18 12.20
C HIS A 666 -14.81 -6.05 11.51
N GLY A 667 -14.32 -7.16 10.91
CA GLY A 667 -13.13 -7.20 10.05
C GLY A 667 -11.80 -6.98 10.77
N GLU A 668 -11.71 -7.27 12.08
CA GLU A 668 -10.50 -7.08 12.89
C GLU A 668 -10.14 -8.33 13.69
N ASP A 669 -8.82 -8.57 13.82
CA ASP A 669 -8.24 -9.58 14.71
C ASP A 669 -7.56 -8.89 15.91
N ILE A 670 -8.37 -8.40 16.84
CA ILE A 670 -7.92 -7.56 17.96
C ILE A 670 -7.02 -8.30 18.95
N VAL A 671 -7.17 -9.61 19.09
CA VAL A 671 -6.30 -10.44 19.96
C VAL A 671 -4.86 -10.45 19.44
N GLN A 672 -4.67 -10.42 18.13
CA GLN A 672 -3.34 -10.39 17.54
C GLN A 672 -2.83 -8.96 17.32
N SER A 673 -3.72 -7.99 17.06
CA SER A 673 -3.31 -6.62 16.71
C SER A 673 -3.06 -5.71 17.89
N ASP A 674 -3.79 -5.88 19.00
CA ASP A 674 -3.72 -4.98 20.14
C ASP A 674 -2.59 -5.38 21.11
N PRO A 675 -2.03 -4.42 21.87
CA PRO A 675 -0.94 -4.69 22.80
C PRO A 675 -1.45 -5.48 24.01
N ASP A 676 -0.53 -6.05 24.78
CA ASP A 676 -0.85 -6.88 25.93
C ASP A 676 -1.94 -7.92 25.60
N THR A 677 -1.62 -8.82 24.70
CA THR A 677 -2.53 -9.88 24.22
C THR A 677 -3.23 -10.63 25.36
N GLN A 678 -2.59 -10.76 26.53
CA GLN A 678 -3.17 -11.45 27.68
C GLN A 678 -4.32 -10.64 28.29
N HIS A 679 -4.18 -9.31 28.41
CA HIS A 679 -5.24 -8.43 28.88
C HIS A 679 -6.44 -8.44 27.93
N VAL A 680 -6.19 -8.32 26.62
CA VAL A 680 -7.25 -8.37 25.60
C VAL A 680 -7.98 -9.71 25.63
N ALA A 681 -7.27 -10.83 25.69
CA ALA A 681 -7.85 -12.17 25.76
C ALA A 681 -8.69 -12.35 27.05
N HIS A 682 -8.18 -11.87 28.18
CA HIS A 682 -8.92 -11.86 29.43
C HIS A 682 -10.21 -11.05 29.32
N ALA A 683 -10.15 -9.81 28.83
CA ALA A 683 -11.30 -8.93 28.64
C ALA A 683 -12.39 -9.57 27.78
N LEU A 684 -12.00 -10.13 26.61
CA LEU A 684 -12.93 -10.83 25.72
C LEU A 684 -13.56 -12.05 26.37
N SER A 685 -12.83 -12.79 27.23
CA SER A 685 -13.36 -13.95 27.95
C SER A 685 -14.40 -13.59 29.03
N GLN A 686 -14.44 -12.34 29.50
CA GLN A 686 -15.42 -11.83 30.46
C GLN A 686 -16.70 -11.30 29.78
N MET A 687 -16.71 -11.16 28.46
CA MET A 687 -17.90 -10.74 27.71
C MET A 687 -18.86 -11.92 27.54
N GLU A 688 -20.17 -11.62 27.58
CA GLU A 688 -21.23 -12.61 27.44
C GLU A 688 -21.69 -12.81 25.99
N CYS A 689 -21.43 -11.84 25.12
CA CYS A 689 -21.70 -11.95 23.68
C CYS A 689 -20.65 -11.21 22.88
N VAL A 690 -19.77 -11.95 22.20
CA VAL A 690 -18.83 -11.42 21.21
C VAL A 690 -19.26 -11.94 19.84
N VAL A 691 -19.60 -11.01 18.95
CA VAL A 691 -19.94 -11.27 17.57
C VAL A 691 -18.76 -10.85 16.70
N VAL A 692 -18.14 -11.79 16.00
CA VAL A 692 -17.05 -11.52 15.05
C VAL A 692 -17.57 -11.70 13.64
N GLN A 693 -17.37 -10.68 12.81
CA GLN A 693 -17.58 -10.78 11.37
C GLN A 693 -16.24 -10.71 10.66
N ASP A 694 -15.79 -11.81 10.06
CA ASP A 694 -14.50 -11.92 9.36
C ASP A 694 -14.56 -13.02 8.29
N ILE A 695 -13.54 -13.07 7.44
CA ILE A 695 -13.42 -14.06 6.36
C ILE A 695 -12.82 -15.39 6.82
N PHE A 696 -12.09 -15.40 7.93
CA PHE A 696 -11.45 -16.59 8.52
C PHE A 696 -11.69 -16.64 10.02
N LEU A 697 -11.65 -17.83 10.61
CA LEU A 697 -11.56 -17.97 12.07
C LEU A 697 -10.17 -17.48 12.50
N ASN A 698 -10.13 -16.24 12.97
CA ASN A 698 -8.93 -15.56 13.46
C ASN A 698 -8.73 -15.80 14.98
N GLU A 699 -7.73 -15.18 15.60
CA GLU A 699 -7.45 -15.33 17.03
C GLU A 699 -8.60 -14.77 17.90
N THR A 700 -9.23 -13.68 17.47
CA THR A 700 -10.38 -13.08 18.15
C THR A 700 -11.59 -14.01 18.16
N ALA A 701 -11.78 -14.80 17.10
CA ALA A 701 -12.86 -15.77 17.00
C ALA A 701 -12.80 -16.89 18.07
N LYS A 702 -11.65 -17.10 18.72
CA LYS A 702 -11.54 -18.01 19.86
C LYS A 702 -12.42 -17.59 21.03
N TYR A 703 -12.69 -16.30 21.16
CA TYR A 703 -13.51 -15.69 22.22
C TYR A 703 -14.92 -15.31 21.76
N ALA A 704 -15.24 -15.53 20.48
CA ALA A 704 -16.56 -15.17 19.94
C ALA A 704 -17.64 -16.22 20.28
N HIS A 705 -18.88 -15.76 20.40
CA HIS A 705 -20.09 -16.57 20.56
C HIS A 705 -20.85 -16.72 19.24
N VAL A 706 -20.72 -15.73 18.36
CA VAL A 706 -21.30 -15.71 17.02
C VAL A 706 -20.20 -15.37 16.02
N PHE A 707 -20.11 -16.14 14.94
CA PHE A 707 -19.23 -15.85 13.82
C PHE A 707 -20.07 -15.63 12.56
N LEU A 708 -19.96 -14.44 11.98
CA LEU A 708 -20.64 -14.05 10.74
C LEU A 708 -19.61 -14.02 9.62
N PRO A 709 -19.79 -14.82 8.54
CA PRO A 709 -18.85 -14.82 7.43
C PRO A 709 -18.78 -13.46 6.74
N GLY A 710 -17.56 -12.95 6.55
CA GLY A 710 -17.29 -11.70 5.88
C GLY A 710 -16.98 -11.85 4.40
N SER A 711 -16.99 -10.74 3.69
CA SER A 711 -16.66 -10.61 2.28
C SER A 711 -15.23 -10.10 2.08
N SER A 712 -14.52 -10.61 1.05
CA SER A 712 -13.26 -10.03 0.59
C SER A 712 -13.50 -8.79 -0.28
N PHE A 713 -12.44 -8.04 -0.60
CA PHE A 713 -12.55 -6.87 -1.49
C PHE A 713 -13.02 -7.21 -2.92
N LEU A 714 -12.93 -8.46 -3.34
CA LEU A 714 -13.44 -8.93 -4.64
C LEU A 714 -14.93 -9.23 -4.63
N GLU A 715 -15.53 -9.34 -3.45
CA GLU A 715 -16.93 -9.75 -3.24
C GLU A 715 -17.85 -8.57 -2.89
N ARG A 716 -17.32 -7.35 -2.77
CA ARG A 716 -18.08 -6.17 -2.30
C ARG A 716 -18.02 -5.01 -3.29
N ASP A 717 -19.00 -4.16 -3.23
CA ASP A 717 -19.01 -2.85 -3.89
C ASP A 717 -18.91 -1.75 -2.83
N GLY A 718 -18.31 -0.60 -3.18
CA GLY A 718 -18.13 0.51 -2.27
C GLY A 718 -16.98 1.42 -2.66
N THR A 719 -16.43 2.12 -1.67
CA THR A 719 -15.30 3.04 -1.85
C THR A 719 -14.24 2.86 -0.76
N PHE A 720 -12.97 3.14 -1.11
CA PHE A 720 -11.87 3.32 -0.16
C PHE A 720 -11.30 4.73 -0.27
N THR A 721 -10.91 5.32 0.86
CA THR A 721 -10.14 6.57 0.90
C THR A 721 -8.71 6.28 1.33
N ASN A 722 -7.75 6.50 0.43
CA ASN A 722 -6.34 6.18 0.65
C ASN A 722 -5.59 7.26 1.47
N ALA A 723 -4.28 7.06 1.71
CA ALA A 723 -3.46 7.95 2.52
C ALA A 723 -3.23 9.35 1.90
N GLU A 724 -3.43 9.53 0.59
CA GLU A 724 -3.45 10.84 -0.07
C GLU A 724 -4.85 11.45 -0.16
N ARG A 725 -5.83 10.92 0.59
CA ARG A 725 -7.24 11.39 0.60
C ARG A 725 -8.01 11.10 -0.69
N ARG A 726 -7.56 10.15 -1.49
CA ARG A 726 -8.19 9.78 -2.74
C ARG A 726 -9.27 8.73 -2.50
N ILE A 727 -10.50 9.05 -2.91
CA ILE A 727 -11.66 8.17 -2.86
C ILE A 727 -11.73 7.42 -4.19
N SER A 728 -11.62 6.09 -4.14
CA SER A 728 -11.62 5.20 -5.30
C SER A 728 -12.68 4.10 -5.15
N ARG A 729 -13.22 3.65 -6.29
CA ARG A 729 -14.20 2.56 -6.27
C ARG A 729 -13.56 1.21 -5.94
N VAL A 730 -14.24 0.47 -5.10
CA VAL A 730 -14.13 -0.99 -4.97
C VAL A 730 -15.32 -1.57 -5.72
N ARG A 731 -15.08 -2.39 -6.74
CA ARG A 731 -16.16 -3.00 -7.52
C ARG A 731 -16.23 -4.49 -7.27
N LYS A 732 -17.43 -4.99 -7.16
CA LYS A 732 -17.69 -6.42 -7.01
C LYS A 732 -17.20 -7.18 -8.24
N VAL A 733 -16.23 -8.06 -8.06
CA VAL A 733 -15.62 -8.91 -9.08
C VAL A 733 -16.30 -10.27 -9.13
N MET A 734 -16.66 -10.80 -7.96
CA MET A 734 -17.31 -12.09 -7.77
C MET A 734 -18.44 -11.98 -6.74
N GLU A 735 -19.38 -12.93 -6.78
CA GLU A 735 -20.44 -12.98 -5.77
C GLU A 735 -19.87 -13.37 -4.39
N PRO A 736 -20.44 -12.82 -3.29
CA PRO A 736 -20.04 -13.18 -1.94
C PRO A 736 -20.17 -14.69 -1.71
N LEU A 737 -19.08 -15.33 -1.29
CA LEU A 737 -19.05 -16.79 -1.04
C LEU A 737 -20.05 -17.21 0.05
N ALA A 738 -20.31 -16.32 1.01
CA ALA A 738 -21.30 -16.52 2.07
C ALA A 738 -22.73 -16.08 1.69
N GLY A 739 -22.94 -15.58 0.47
CA GLY A 739 -24.24 -15.16 -0.05
C GLY A 739 -24.68 -13.75 0.37
N LEU A 740 -23.96 -13.06 1.25
CA LEU A 740 -24.21 -11.68 1.68
C LEU A 740 -22.89 -10.89 1.70
N ALA A 741 -22.94 -9.64 1.31
CA ALA A 741 -21.87 -8.68 1.52
C ALA A 741 -21.90 -8.11 2.94
N ASP A 742 -20.81 -7.58 3.44
CA ASP A 742 -20.67 -7.11 4.83
C ASP A 742 -21.69 -6.01 5.18
N TRP A 743 -21.96 -5.09 4.27
CA TRP A 743 -22.97 -4.05 4.49
C TRP A 743 -24.39 -4.64 4.65
N GLU A 744 -24.74 -5.71 3.92
CA GLU A 744 -26.04 -6.39 4.03
C GLU A 744 -26.20 -7.07 5.40
N VAL A 745 -25.11 -7.65 5.92
CA VAL A 745 -25.08 -8.27 7.25
C VAL A 745 -25.35 -7.22 8.32
N THR A 746 -24.69 -6.05 8.25
CA THR A 746 -24.90 -4.94 9.17
C THR A 746 -26.34 -4.41 9.13
N VAL A 747 -26.92 -4.27 7.93
CA VAL A 747 -28.32 -3.88 7.73
C VAL A 747 -29.29 -4.90 8.38
N LYS A 748 -29.05 -6.20 8.16
CA LYS A 748 -29.88 -7.26 8.78
C LYS A 748 -29.80 -7.25 10.31
N LEU A 749 -28.60 -7.08 10.87
CA LEU A 749 -28.42 -6.99 12.31
C LEU A 749 -29.12 -5.76 12.90
N SER A 750 -29.03 -4.60 12.24
CA SER A 750 -29.73 -3.38 12.67
C SER A 750 -31.26 -3.57 12.67
N ASN A 751 -31.81 -4.17 11.60
CA ASN A 751 -33.24 -4.46 11.51
C ASN A 751 -33.71 -5.43 12.60
N ALA A 752 -32.93 -6.48 12.88
CA ALA A 752 -33.20 -7.42 13.96
C ALA A 752 -33.11 -6.77 15.36
N LEU A 753 -32.25 -5.78 15.54
CA LEU A 753 -32.16 -4.96 16.75
C LEU A 753 -33.36 -4.00 16.91
N GLY A 754 -34.10 -3.75 15.85
CA GLY A 754 -35.31 -2.90 15.82
C GLY A 754 -35.09 -1.50 15.31
N TYR A 755 -33.90 -1.17 14.82
CA TYR A 755 -33.62 0.08 14.10
C TYR A 755 -33.64 -0.20 12.58
N PRO A 756 -34.62 0.33 11.82
CA PRO A 756 -34.77 0.01 10.40
C PRO A 756 -33.70 0.69 9.55
N MET A 757 -32.97 -0.10 8.79
CA MET A 757 -32.09 0.34 7.70
C MET A 757 -32.59 -0.27 6.39
N HIS A 758 -32.70 0.56 5.35
CA HIS A 758 -33.20 0.13 4.03
C HIS A 758 -32.28 0.66 2.93
N TYR A 759 -31.36 -0.17 2.51
CA TYR A 759 -30.49 0.09 1.36
C TYR A 759 -30.53 -1.11 0.44
N THR A 760 -30.47 -0.86 -0.85
CA THR A 760 -30.43 -1.88 -1.91
C THR A 760 -29.06 -1.95 -2.58
N HIS A 761 -28.27 -0.89 -2.46
CA HIS A 761 -26.95 -0.80 -3.01
C HIS A 761 -26.04 0.13 -2.15
N PRO A 762 -24.73 -0.11 -2.04
CA PRO A 762 -23.82 0.76 -1.28
C PRO A 762 -23.79 2.23 -1.75
N GLU A 763 -24.13 2.49 -3.01
CA GLU A 763 -24.26 3.86 -3.54
C GLU A 763 -25.28 4.69 -2.74
N GLU A 764 -26.39 4.09 -2.30
CA GLU A 764 -27.40 4.78 -1.49
C GLU A 764 -26.84 5.19 -0.12
N ILE A 765 -25.92 4.38 0.42
CA ILE A 765 -25.22 4.69 1.67
C ILE A 765 -24.29 5.88 1.45
N MET A 766 -23.53 5.91 0.36
CA MET A 766 -22.66 7.04 0.03
C MET A 766 -23.48 8.31 -0.26
N GLN A 767 -24.66 8.20 -0.86
CA GLN A 767 -25.57 9.33 -1.05
C GLN A 767 -26.03 9.91 0.29
N GLU A 768 -26.34 9.07 1.29
CA GLU A 768 -26.66 9.52 2.65
C GLU A 768 -25.44 10.21 3.31
N VAL A 769 -24.24 9.65 3.17
CA VAL A 769 -22.99 10.27 3.65
C VAL A 769 -22.80 11.64 3.03
N ALA A 770 -22.94 11.76 1.71
CA ALA A 770 -22.79 13.00 0.96
C ALA A 770 -23.82 14.07 1.40
N ALA A 771 -25.07 13.67 1.60
CA ALA A 771 -26.12 14.56 2.03
C ALA A 771 -25.92 15.10 3.45
N LEU A 772 -25.30 14.33 4.33
CA LEU A 772 -25.08 14.70 5.73
C LEU A 772 -23.72 15.32 6.01
N THR A 773 -22.76 15.18 5.09
CA THR A 773 -21.35 15.52 5.35
C THR A 773 -20.81 16.49 4.30
N PRO A 774 -20.67 17.81 4.60
CA PRO A 774 -20.27 18.82 3.62
C PRO A 774 -18.99 18.48 2.84
N THR A 775 -18.00 17.88 3.48
CA THR A 775 -16.72 17.47 2.84
C THR A 775 -16.86 16.29 1.89
N PHE A 776 -18.03 15.65 1.83
CA PHE A 776 -18.38 14.57 0.89
C PHE A 776 -19.53 14.96 -0.06
N ALA A 777 -20.09 16.16 0.05
CA ALA A 777 -21.27 16.57 -0.74
C ALA A 777 -21.07 16.46 -2.26
N GLY A 778 -19.83 16.62 -2.75
CA GLY A 778 -19.48 16.45 -4.15
C GLY A 778 -19.08 15.01 -4.54
N VAL A 779 -19.21 14.02 -3.66
CA VAL A 779 -18.82 12.62 -3.93
C VAL A 779 -20.00 11.81 -4.45
N SER A 780 -19.85 11.18 -5.61
CA SER A 780 -20.82 10.20 -6.13
C SER A 780 -20.09 9.08 -6.89
N TYR A 781 -20.71 7.93 -6.98
CA TYR A 781 -20.19 6.79 -7.76
C TYR A 781 -20.00 7.15 -9.23
N GLU A 782 -21.00 7.81 -9.85
CA GLU A 782 -20.92 8.29 -11.22
C GLU A 782 -19.69 9.18 -11.45
N LYS A 783 -19.43 10.13 -10.53
CA LYS A 783 -18.29 11.04 -10.63
C LYS A 783 -16.97 10.30 -10.51
N ILE A 784 -16.86 9.37 -9.53
CA ILE A 784 -15.66 8.55 -9.34
C ILE A 784 -15.44 7.65 -10.57
N ASP A 785 -16.46 7.04 -11.11
CA ASP A 785 -16.36 6.16 -12.28
C ASP A 785 -15.89 6.93 -13.53
N ARG A 786 -16.36 8.15 -13.72
CA ARG A 786 -15.97 9.02 -14.84
C ARG A 786 -14.54 9.56 -14.70
N LEU A 787 -14.11 9.95 -13.50
CA LEU A 787 -12.80 10.55 -13.26
C LEU A 787 -11.72 9.53 -12.86
N GLY A 788 -12.12 8.30 -12.53
CA GLY A 788 -11.30 7.25 -11.96
C GLY A 788 -11.12 7.35 -10.43
N SER A 789 -11.30 8.54 -9.85
CA SER A 789 -11.28 8.81 -8.41
C SER A 789 -11.56 10.29 -8.16
N VAL A 790 -11.94 10.66 -6.93
CA VAL A 790 -12.01 12.05 -6.47
C VAL A 790 -11.16 12.23 -5.22
N GLN A 791 -10.81 13.46 -4.86
CA GLN A 791 -9.92 13.74 -3.74
C GLN A 791 -10.61 14.55 -2.64
N TRP A 792 -10.70 13.97 -1.46
CA TRP A 792 -11.29 14.60 -0.28
C TRP A 792 -10.44 15.81 0.21
N PRO A 793 -11.04 16.88 0.71
CA PRO A 793 -12.48 17.19 0.70
C PRO A 793 -13.01 17.47 -0.70
N CYS A 794 -14.23 17.05 -0.94
CA CYS A 794 -14.95 17.24 -2.19
C CYS A 794 -16.32 17.84 -1.86
N ASN A 795 -16.36 19.16 -1.69
CA ASN A 795 -17.57 19.92 -1.41
C ASN A 795 -18.34 20.16 -2.72
N GLU A 796 -19.55 20.70 -2.64
CA GLU A 796 -20.35 21.02 -3.84
C GLU A 796 -19.67 22.02 -4.79
N ASP A 797 -18.94 22.98 -4.24
CA ASP A 797 -18.28 24.10 -4.95
C ASP A 797 -16.79 23.87 -5.21
N THR A 798 -16.22 22.71 -4.85
CA THR A 798 -14.83 22.35 -5.19
C THR A 798 -14.68 22.00 -6.66
N GLU A 799 -13.43 22.04 -7.15
CA GLU A 799 -13.10 21.49 -8.48
C GLU A 799 -13.64 20.06 -8.66
N GLU A 800 -13.95 19.69 -9.89
CA GLU A 800 -14.60 18.42 -10.20
C GLU A 800 -13.86 17.20 -9.64
N ALA A 801 -12.52 17.23 -9.62
CA ALA A 801 -11.68 16.16 -9.08
C ALA A 801 -11.47 16.23 -7.56
N GLY A 802 -12.03 17.25 -6.86
CA GLY A 802 -11.83 17.49 -5.44
C GLY A 802 -10.56 18.28 -5.13
N THR A 803 -10.08 18.21 -3.89
CA THR A 803 -8.98 19.04 -3.37
C THR A 803 -7.65 18.31 -3.35
N SER A 804 -6.73 18.63 -4.26
CA SER A 804 -5.42 17.98 -4.37
C SER A 804 -4.42 18.42 -3.30
N VAL A 805 -4.38 19.72 -2.97
CA VAL A 805 -3.50 20.34 -1.96
C VAL A 805 -4.35 20.98 -0.88
N LEU A 806 -4.11 20.63 0.38
CA LEU A 806 -4.77 21.26 1.51
C LEU A 806 -4.03 22.53 1.95
N HIS A 807 -4.77 23.44 2.57
CA HIS A 807 -4.24 24.64 3.20
C HIS A 807 -3.52 25.61 2.23
N VAL A 808 -4.02 25.77 1.01
CA VAL A 808 -3.40 26.68 0.02
C VAL A 808 -3.43 28.13 0.48
N ASP A 809 -4.61 28.66 0.83
CA ASP A 809 -4.78 30.07 1.24
C ASP A 809 -4.83 30.24 2.77
N HIS A 810 -5.45 29.30 3.45
CA HIS A 810 -5.61 29.32 4.91
C HIS A 810 -5.68 27.90 5.48
N PHE A 811 -5.44 27.76 6.75
CA PHE A 811 -5.68 26.49 7.44
C PHE A 811 -7.18 26.28 7.67
N VAL A 812 -7.62 25.01 7.76
CA VAL A 812 -9.05 24.70 8.03
C VAL A 812 -9.54 25.42 9.30
N ARG A 813 -8.69 25.55 10.31
CA ARG A 813 -8.99 26.32 11.53
C ARG A 813 -8.83 27.85 11.39
N GLY A 814 -8.55 28.37 10.20
CA GLY A 814 -8.27 29.77 9.91
C GLY A 814 -6.76 30.08 9.99
N LYS A 815 -6.20 30.20 11.16
CA LYS A 815 -4.75 30.42 11.41
C LYS A 815 -4.12 29.14 11.96
N GLY A 816 -2.94 28.77 11.44
CA GLY A 816 -2.14 27.67 11.98
C GLY A 816 -1.71 27.96 13.41
N ARG A 817 -1.77 26.96 14.28
CA ARG A 817 -1.47 27.11 15.70
C ARG A 817 -0.20 26.36 16.06
N PHE A 818 0.78 27.06 16.64
CA PHE A 818 1.96 26.45 17.25
C PHE A 818 1.64 25.96 18.66
N ILE A 819 2.20 24.81 19.04
CA ILE A 819 1.99 24.21 20.35
C ILE A 819 3.33 23.72 20.87
N ASN A 820 3.62 23.96 22.15
CA ASN A 820 4.87 23.52 22.79
C ASN A 820 4.94 21.99 22.84
N THR A 821 6.13 21.45 22.52
CA THR A 821 6.38 20.01 22.43
C THR A 821 7.37 19.58 23.52
N GLN A 822 6.92 19.60 24.77
CA GLN A 822 7.74 19.17 25.90
C GLN A 822 8.02 17.66 25.81
N TYR A 823 9.31 17.29 25.75
CA TYR A 823 9.71 15.88 25.82
C TYR A 823 9.47 15.29 27.21
N VAL A 824 8.86 14.13 27.22
CA VAL A 824 8.68 13.28 28.39
C VAL A 824 9.18 11.89 28.02
N ALA A 825 10.07 11.33 28.83
CA ALA A 825 10.59 9.99 28.57
C ALA A 825 9.48 8.93 28.70
N SER A 826 9.50 7.93 27.82
CA SER A 826 8.60 6.76 27.94
C SER A 826 8.78 6.06 29.30
N ASP A 827 7.72 5.43 29.77
CA ASP A 827 7.77 4.57 30.96
C ASP A 827 8.48 3.23 30.70
N GLU A 828 8.64 2.87 29.40
CA GLU A 828 9.42 1.72 28.93
C GLU A 828 10.93 2.01 29.01
N LYS A 829 11.46 2.04 30.23
CA LYS A 829 12.87 2.32 30.50
C LYS A 829 13.70 1.04 30.54
N VAL A 830 14.87 1.10 29.90
CA VAL A 830 15.88 0.05 30.04
C VAL A 830 16.33 -0.10 31.50
N THR A 831 16.48 -1.33 31.92
CA THR A 831 16.90 -1.70 33.26
C THR A 831 17.91 -2.84 33.17
N ARG A 832 18.55 -3.21 34.31
CA ARG A 832 19.40 -4.38 34.34
C ARG A 832 18.68 -5.68 33.97
N LYS A 833 17.38 -5.75 34.25
CA LYS A 833 16.54 -6.92 33.89
C LYS A 833 16.16 -6.89 32.42
N PHE A 834 15.84 -5.72 31.86
CA PHE A 834 15.41 -5.50 30.48
C PHE A 834 16.34 -4.48 29.83
N PRO A 835 17.52 -4.91 29.33
CA PRO A 835 18.58 -3.99 28.91
C PRO A 835 18.47 -3.49 27.48
N LEU A 836 17.56 -4.03 26.67
CA LEU A 836 17.37 -3.69 25.27
C LEU A 836 16.03 -3.00 25.06
N LEU A 837 15.95 -2.16 24.03
CA LEU A 837 14.68 -1.60 23.54
C LEU A 837 14.26 -2.35 22.28
N LEU A 838 13.05 -2.92 22.33
CA LEU A 838 12.39 -3.49 21.16
C LEU A 838 11.62 -2.40 20.45
N THR A 839 11.76 -2.33 19.12
CA THR A 839 10.87 -1.62 18.23
C THR A 839 10.28 -2.59 17.21
N THR A 840 9.09 -2.29 16.70
CA THR A 840 8.36 -3.19 15.79
C THR A 840 8.12 -2.55 14.43
N GLY A 841 7.93 -3.39 13.41
CA GLY A 841 7.64 -2.91 12.06
C GLY A 841 7.08 -3.97 11.15
N ARG A 842 7.34 -3.83 9.83
CA ARG A 842 6.75 -4.66 8.77
C ARG A 842 7.82 -5.18 7.82
N ILE A 843 7.47 -6.24 7.07
CA ILE A 843 8.22 -6.71 5.90
C ILE A 843 7.37 -6.58 4.63
N LEU A 844 8.03 -6.53 3.49
CA LEU A 844 7.38 -6.29 2.19
C LEU A 844 6.35 -7.35 1.83
N SER A 845 6.64 -8.64 2.07
CA SER A 845 5.80 -9.76 1.62
C SER A 845 4.55 -9.98 2.46
N GLN A 846 4.56 -9.57 3.74
CA GLN A 846 3.44 -9.78 4.66
C GLN A 846 2.68 -8.50 4.94
N TYR A 847 1.47 -8.62 5.50
CA TYR A 847 0.61 -7.47 5.76
C TYR A 847 -0.19 -7.61 7.05
N ASN A 848 -0.15 -6.57 7.91
CA ASN A 848 -0.78 -6.56 9.23
C ASN A 848 -0.49 -7.87 10.00
N VAL A 849 -1.52 -8.49 10.58
CA VAL A 849 -1.44 -9.75 11.34
C VAL A 849 -1.36 -11.01 10.44
N GLY A 850 -1.09 -10.83 9.14
CA GLY A 850 -0.84 -11.94 8.21
C GLY A 850 -2.04 -12.79 7.83
N ALA A 851 -3.24 -12.55 8.35
CA ALA A 851 -4.42 -13.38 8.14
C ALA A 851 -4.69 -13.68 6.65
N GLN A 852 -4.46 -12.72 5.77
CA GLN A 852 -4.62 -12.84 4.33
C GLN A 852 -3.35 -13.33 3.64
N THR A 853 -2.21 -12.66 3.85
CA THR A 853 -0.97 -12.92 3.11
C THR A 853 -0.36 -14.29 3.42
N ARG A 854 -0.53 -14.83 4.63
CA ARG A 854 -0.11 -16.20 4.99
C ARG A 854 -0.85 -17.31 4.23
N ARG A 855 -2.01 -16.99 3.63
CA ARG A 855 -2.81 -17.90 2.78
C ARG A 855 -2.57 -17.67 1.29
N THR A 856 -1.43 -17.08 0.94
CA THR A 856 -1.01 -16.80 -0.44
C THR A 856 0.44 -17.19 -0.63
N PRO A 857 0.96 -17.23 -1.87
CA PRO A 857 2.36 -17.55 -2.14
C PRO A 857 3.38 -16.65 -1.40
N ASN A 858 2.95 -15.53 -0.82
CA ASN A 858 3.81 -14.68 0.02
C ASN A 858 4.37 -15.45 1.23
N ASN A 859 3.66 -16.48 1.71
CA ASN A 859 4.13 -17.33 2.79
C ASN A 859 5.31 -18.23 2.40
N LEU A 860 5.52 -18.49 1.10
CA LEU A 860 6.72 -19.18 0.60
C LEU A 860 7.96 -18.29 0.66
N TRP A 861 7.78 -16.98 0.58
CA TRP A 861 8.90 -16.03 0.68
C TRP A 861 9.31 -15.77 2.13
N HIS A 862 8.34 -15.46 3.02
CA HIS A 862 8.58 -15.28 4.45
C HIS A 862 7.46 -15.96 5.24
N SER A 863 7.83 -16.93 6.06
CA SER A 863 6.89 -17.80 6.81
C SER A 863 6.98 -17.62 8.33
N GLU A 864 7.81 -16.69 8.83
CA GLU A 864 7.98 -16.40 10.26
C GLU A 864 8.37 -14.95 10.51
N ASP A 865 8.02 -14.42 11.70
CA ASP A 865 8.64 -13.21 12.23
C ASP A 865 10.01 -13.56 12.81
N ARG A 866 11.00 -12.67 12.69
CA ARG A 866 12.36 -12.85 13.22
C ARG A 866 12.77 -11.66 14.08
N LEU A 867 13.68 -11.90 15.02
CA LEU A 867 14.28 -10.85 15.81
C LEU A 867 15.58 -10.37 15.16
N GLU A 868 15.63 -9.13 14.70
CA GLU A 868 16.89 -8.49 14.31
C GLU A 868 17.63 -8.02 15.57
N ILE A 869 18.89 -8.42 15.70
CA ILE A 869 19.76 -8.07 16.81
C ILE A 869 21.14 -7.64 16.28
N HIS A 870 21.72 -6.59 16.87
CA HIS A 870 23.04 -6.10 16.48
C HIS A 870 24.13 -7.14 16.81
N PRO A 871 25.19 -7.33 15.99
CA PRO A 871 26.29 -8.30 16.27
C PRO A 871 26.87 -8.17 17.65
N HIS A 872 27.10 -6.96 18.15
CA HIS A 872 27.63 -6.71 19.51
C HIS A 872 26.70 -7.26 20.60
N ASP A 873 25.38 -6.99 20.50
CA ASP A 873 24.40 -7.48 21.47
C ASP A 873 24.21 -9.00 21.39
N ALA A 874 24.36 -9.58 20.20
CA ALA A 874 24.28 -11.01 19.94
C ALA A 874 25.48 -11.74 20.57
N GLU A 875 26.73 -11.22 20.38
CA GLU A 875 27.92 -11.77 20.95
C GLU A 875 27.88 -11.76 22.49
N ASP A 876 27.48 -10.65 23.10
CA ASP A 876 27.35 -10.50 24.55
C ASP A 876 26.35 -11.54 25.17
N ARG A 877 25.45 -12.08 24.38
CA ARG A 877 24.40 -13.03 24.80
C ARG A 877 24.62 -14.45 24.32
N GLY A 878 25.67 -14.70 23.52
CA GLY A 878 25.91 -15.99 22.87
C GLY A 878 24.82 -16.38 21.86
N VAL A 879 24.28 -15.41 21.14
CA VAL A 879 23.24 -15.60 20.10
C VAL A 879 23.91 -15.62 18.74
N HIS A 880 23.56 -16.59 17.89
CA HIS A 880 24.04 -16.72 16.52
C HIS A 880 22.90 -16.57 15.51
N GLU A 881 23.26 -16.39 14.23
CA GLU A 881 22.28 -16.33 13.14
C GLU A 881 21.41 -17.61 13.12
N GLY A 882 20.08 -17.42 13.17
CA GLY A 882 19.10 -18.53 13.11
C GLY A 882 18.81 -19.20 14.44
N ASP A 883 19.47 -18.83 15.54
CA ASP A 883 19.17 -19.38 16.86
C ASP A 883 17.75 -19.01 17.32
N TRP A 884 17.16 -19.88 18.13
CA TRP A 884 15.96 -19.54 18.86
C TRP A 884 16.30 -18.63 20.04
N VAL A 885 15.61 -17.51 20.16
CA VAL A 885 15.78 -16.54 21.25
C VAL A 885 14.46 -16.29 21.95
N GLY A 886 14.49 -16.40 23.27
CA GLY A 886 13.41 -15.96 24.14
C GLY A 886 13.50 -14.45 24.33
N ILE A 887 12.37 -13.80 24.20
CA ILE A 887 12.21 -12.36 24.43
C ILE A 887 11.23 -12.18 25.57
N GLU A 888 11.67 -11.51 26.63
CA GLU A 888 10.87 -11.24 27.83
C GLU A 888 10.72 -9.74 28.04
N SER A 889 9.50 -9.29 28.34
CA SER A 889 9.16 -7.93 28.77
C SER A 889 8.45 -7.95 30.11
N ARG A 890 7.86 -6.81 30.51
CA ARG A 890 6.98 -6.73 31.69
C ARG A 890 5.62 -7.39 31.46
N ALA A 891 5.13 -7.37 30.22
CA ALA A 891 3.83 -7.94 29.83
C ALA A 891 3.86 -9.45 29.65
N GLY A 892 4.97 -10.00 29.09
CA GLY A 892 5.03 -11.43 28.81
C GLY A 892 6.33 -11.86 28.13
N GLN A 893 6.28 -13.03 27.50
CA GLN A 893 7.42 -13.61 26.79
C GLN A 893 7.00 -14.29 25.51
N THR A 894 7.89 -14.26 24.52
CA THR A 894 7.76 -14.99 23.26
C THR A 894 9.10 -15.56 22.82
N VAL A 895 9.11 -16.37 21.77
CA VAL A 895 10.32 -16.96 21.19
C VAL A 895 10.32 -16.72 19.68
N LEU A 896 11.44 -16.20 19.16
CA LEU A 896 11.66 -15.94 17.74
C LEU A 896 12.98 -16.55 17.27
N ARG A 897 13.22 -16.60 15.96
CA ARG A 897 14.56 -16.83 15.42
C ARG A 897 15.32 -15.51 15.31
N ALA A 898 16.58 -15.54 15.67
CA ALA A 898 17.47 -14.38 15.56
C ALA A 898 17.90 -14.17 14.10
N THR A 899 18.02 -12.89 13.73
CA THR A 899 18.80 -12.42 12.58
C THR A 899 19.84 -11.44 13.09
N VAL A 900 21.12 -11.81 12.95
CA VAL A 900 22.22 -10.96 13.38
C VAL A 900 22.56 -9.95 12.29
N THR A 901 22.36 -8.65 12.55
CA THR A 901 22.47 -7.63 11.51
C THR A 901 22.83 -6.24 12.04
N GLU A 902 23.59 -5.48 11.26
CA GLU A 902 23.89 -4.07 11.51
C GLU A 902 22.76 -3.11 11.10
N ARG A 903 21.59 -3.62 10.70
CA ARG A 903 20.42 -2.77 10.40
C ARG A 903 19.84 -2.10 11.64
N VAL A 904 20.05 -2.67 12.81
CA VAL A 904 19.71 -2.10 14.12
C VAL A 904 20.97 -1.61 14.81
N GLN A 905 20.86 -0.61 15.69
CA GLN A 905 21.97 -0.11 16.48
C GLN A 905 22.14 -0.91 17.78
N PRO A 906 23.33 -0.91 18.42
CA PRO A 906 23.53 -1.54 19.72
C PRO A 906 22.51 -1.05 20.75
N GLY A 907 21.96 -1.98 21.55
CA GLY A 907 20.92 -1.70 22.54
C GLY A 907 19.49 -1.66 21.99
N VAL A 908 19.33 -1.82 20.67
CA VAL A 908 18.00 -1.85 20.01
C VAL A 908 17.82 -3.18 19.29
N VAL A 909 16.64 -3.79 19.43
CA VAL A 909 16.22 -4.97 18.68
C VAL A 909 14.92 -4.68 17.93
N TYR A 910 14.69 -5.42 16.85
CA TYR A 910 13.53 -5.18 15.98
C TYR A 910 12.85 -6.50 15.63
N THR A 911 11.51 -6.49 15.60
CA THR A 911 10.72 -7.61 15.09
C THR A 911 9.50 -7.14 14.31
N THR A 912 8.79 -8.09 13.69
CA THR A 912 7.50 -7.89 13.04
C THR A 912 6.40 -8.61 13.81
N PHE A 913 5.14 -8.45 13.39
CA PHE A 913 3.95 -8.95 14.09
C PHE A 913 2.97 -9.67 13.14
N HIS A 914 3.52 -10.25 12.06
CA HIS A 914 2.68 -10.81 10.99
C HIS A 914 2.18 -12.23 11.28
N PHE A 915 2.79 -12.93 12.24
CA PHE A 915 2.52 -14.34 12.49
C PHE A 915 2.00 -14.56 13.91
N PRO A 916 0.80 -15.15 14.10
CA PRO A 916 0.25 -15.44 15.43
C PRO A 916 1.19 -16.31 16.28
N GLU A 917 1.94 -17.22 15.65
CA GLU A 917 2.90 -18.10 16.32
C GLU A 917 4.05 -17.36 16.99
N SER A 918 4.39 -16.15 16.53
CA SER A 918 5.39 -15.30 17.18
C SER A 918 4.82 -14.58 18.41
N GLY A 919 3.51 -14.27 18.38
CA GLY A 919 2.84 -13.57 19.47
C GLY A 919 3.55 -12.26 19.85
N ALA A 920 3.93 -11.44 18.87
CA ALA A 920 4.74 -10.24 19.14
C ALA A 920 4.06 -9.26 20.11
N ASN A 921 2.74 -9.18 20.11
CA ASN A 921 1.99 -8.32 21.03
C ASN A 921 1.78 -8.93 22.44
N VAL A 922 2.22 -10.15 22.68
CA VAL A 922 2.30 -10.71 24.04
C VAL A 922 3.35 -9.98 24.89
N ILE A 923 4.37 -9.38 24.25
CA ILE A 923 5.44 -8.67 24.94
C ILE A 923 5.29 -7.15 24.92
N THR A 924 4.39 -6.58 24.13
CA THR A 924 4.09 -5.14 24.17
C THR A 924 3.22 -4.80 25.39
N THR A 925 3.37 -3.59 25.92
CA THR A 925 2.71 -3.16 27.17
C THR A 925 1.52 -2.23 26.88
N ASP A 926 0.74 -1.92 27.89
CA ASP A 926 -0.41 -1.02 27.87
C ASP A 926 -0.04 0.47 27.78
N SER A 927 1.27 0.81 27.75
CA SER A 927 1.71 2.19 27.53
C SER A 927 1.10 2.77 26.26
N SER A 928 0.55 3.99 26.33
CA SER A 928 -0.18 4.60 25.23
C SER A 928 -0.02 6.12 25.16
N ASP A 929 -0.37 6.68 24.00
CA ASP A 929 -0.38 8.12 23.79
C ASP A 929 -1.35 8.83 24.72
N TRP A 930 -0.84 9.87 25.38
CA TRP A 930 -1.55 10.62 26.42
C TRP A 930 -2.88 11.25 25.97
N ALA A 931 -3.02 11.60 24.68
CA ALA A 931 -4.21 12.26 24.16
C ALA A 931 -5.22 11.27 23.56
N THR A 932 -4.75 10.23 22.92
CA THR A 932 -5.57 9.38 22.05
C THR A 932 -5.68 7.94 22.50
N ASN A 933 -4.89 7.48 23.47
CA ASN A 933 -4.74 6.07 23.84
C ASN A 933 -4.24 5.19 22.68
N CYS A 934 -3.48 5.75 21.72
CA CYS A 934 -2.77 4.95 20.73
C CYS A 934 -1.64 4.17 21.43
N PRO A 935 -1.57 2.83 21.31
CA PRO A 935 -0.55 2.06 22.03
C PRO A 935 0.89 2.37 21.60
N GLU A 936 1.84 2.22 22.51
CA GLU A 936 3.26 2.46 22.30
C GLU A 936 3.98 1.20 21.78
N TYR A 937 3.63 0.72 20.59
CA TYR A 937 4.25 -0.48 20.01
C TYR A 937 5.74 -0.35 19.66
N LYS A 938 6.26 0.88 19.62
CA LYS A 938 7.63 1.15 19.13
C LYS A 938 8.66 1.24 20.25
N VAL A 939 8.25 1.11 21.50
CA VAL A 939 9.13 1.14 22.65
C VAL A 939 8.70 0.09 23.67
N THR A 940 9.49 -0.95 23.82
CA THR A 940 9.29 -1.97 24.87
C THR A 940 10.64 -2.39 25.40
N ALA A 941 10.84 -2.28 26.71
CA ALA A 941 12.07 -2.74 27.33
C ALA A 941 12.07 -4.27 27.48
N VAL A 942 13.09 -4.94 26.90
CA VAL A 942 13.14 -6.39 26.79
C VAL A 942 14.46 -6.99 27.23
N GLN A 943 14.43 -8.26 27.64
CA GLN A 943 15.57 -9.16 27.73
C GLN A 943 15.53 -10.14 26.54
N VAL A 944 16.68 -10.44 26.00
CA VAL A 944 16.86 -11.44 24.94
C VAL A 944 17.87 -12.47 25.43
N MET A 945 17.51 -13.77 25.29
CA MET A 945 18.37 -14.87 25.71
C MET A 945 18.23 -16.05 24.74
N PRO A 946 19.29 -16.83 24.47
CA PRO A 946 19.18 -18.04 23.65
C PRO A 946 18.32 -19.09 24.36
N VAL A 947 17.47 -19.79 23.59
CA VAL A 947 16.65 -20.91 24.07
C VAL A 947 16.80 -22.11 23.16
N ALA A 948 16.63 -23.33 23.70
CA ALA A 948 16.87 -24.55 22.94
C ALA A 948 15.72 -24.95 22.01
N GLN A 949 14.51 -24.44 22.24
CA GLN A 949 13.30 -24.88 21.54
C GLN A 949 12.29 -23.75 21.35
N PRO A 950 11.43 -23.82 20.30
CA PRO A 950 10.30 -22.94 20.17
C PRO A 950 9.31 -23.07 21.34
N SER A 951 8.51 -22.07 21.58
CA SER A 951 7.45 -22.07 22.59
C SER A 951 6.35 -23.08 22.27
N THR A 952 5.51 -23.43 23.25
CA THR A 952 4.32 -24.28 23.04
C THR A 952 3.38 -23.62 22.02
N TRP A 953 3.18 -22.34 22.12
CA TRP A 953 2.41 -21.52 21.19
C TRP A 953 2.86 -21.69 19.73
N GLN A 954 4.17 -21.63 19.48
CA GLN A 954 4.72 -21.83 18.13
C GLN A 954 4.51 -23.25 17.61
N LYS A 955 4.58 -24.27 18.48
CA LYS A 955 4.31 -25.66 18.09
C LYS A 955 2.85 -25.86 17.63
N ASP A 956 1.90 -25.18 18.25
CA ASP A 956 0.50 -25.24 17.88
C ASP A 956 0.24 -24.67 16.48
N TYR A 957 1.00 -23.63 16.08
CA TYR A 957 0.92 -23.06 14.75
C TYR A 957 1.78 -23.76 13.69
N ALA A 958 2.72 -24.58 14.06
CA ALA A 958 3.56 -25.32 13.10
C ALA A 958 2.75 -26.23 12.17
N ALA A 959 1.64 -26.79 12.66
CA ALA A 959 0.73 -27.60 11.85
C ALA A 959 -0.04 -26.75 10.84
N PHE A 960 -0.48 -25.55 11.23
CA PHE A 960 -1.13 -24.60 10.33
C PHE A 960 -0.18 -24.18 9.20
N ASN A 961 1.03 -23.74 9.53
CA ASN A 961 2.00 -23.30 8.53
C ASN A 961 2.37 -24.41 7.55
N ARG A 962 2.64 -25.63 8.02
CA ARG A 962 2.89 -26.78 7.14
C ARG A 962 1.74 -27.01 6.18
N ARG A 963 0.50 -27.07 6.69
CA ARG A 963 -0.69 -27.23 5.85
C ARG A 963 -0.81 -26.12 4.78
N GLN A 964 -0.51 -24.88 5.13
CA GLN A 964 -0.54 -23.77 4.16
C GLN A 964 0.55 -23.92 3.10
N LEU A 965 1.76 -24.31 3.49
CA LEU A 965 2.85 -24.53 2.55
C LEU A 965 2.56 -25.70 1.62
N ASP A 966 2.06 -26.81 2.15
CA ASP A 966 1.65 -27.99 1.36
C ASP A 966 0.56 -27.64 0.33
N LEU A 967 -0.40 -26.79 0.71
CA LEU A 967 -1.45 -26.34 -0.18
C LEU A 967 -0.95 -25.42 -1.29
N LEU A 968 -0.02 -24.55 -0.96
CA LEU A 968 0.59 -23.64 -1.93
C LEU A 968 1.47 -24.42 -2.92
N ASP A 969 2.21 -25.40 -2.44
CA ASP A 969 3.02 -26.29 -3.28
C ASP A 969 2.15 -27.11 -4.23
N GLN A 970 1.07 -27.73 -3.72
CA GLN A 970 0.09 -28.45 -4.54
C GLN A 970 -0.56 -27.55 -5.61
N ALA A 971 -0.85 -26.30 -5.29
CA ALA A 971 -1.39 -25.36 -6.24
C ALA A 971 -0.38 -24.94 -7.32
N GLN A 972 0.92 -24.99 -7.02
CA GLN A 972 1.97 -24.69 -8.00
C GLN A 972 2.35 -25.88 -8.89
N HIS A 973 2.11 -27.11 -8.44
CA HIS A 973 2.45 -28.35 -9.16
C HIS A 973 1.25 -29.31 -9.30
N PRO A 974 0.11 -28.87 -9.88
CA PRO A 974 -1.11 -29.69 -9.95
C PRO A 974 -0.94 -30.97 -10.75
N ALA A 975 -0.03 -31.02 -11.74
CA ALA A 975 0.23 -32.20 -12.54
C ALA A 975 0.91 -33.32 -11.74
N GLU A 976 1.71 -33.04 -10.75
CA GLU A 976 2.35 -34.03 -9.87
C GLU A 976 1.39 -34.62 -8.83
N VAL A 977 0.37 -33.81 -8.45
CA VAL A 977 -0.66 -34.25 -7.49
C VAL A 977 -1.67 -35.19 -8.13
N MET A 978 -1.99 -34.99 -9.40
CA MET A 978 -2.89 -35.87 -10.16
C MET A 978 -2.23 -37.20 -10.52
N ALA A 979 -0.90 -37.30 -10.44
CA ALA A 979 -0.14 -38.51 -10.70
C ALA A 979 0.10 -39.41 -9.45
N LYS A 980 -0.21 -38.90 -8.25
CA LYS A 980 -0.23 -39.65 -6.97
C LYS A 980 -1.66 -39.97 -6.56
#